data_a92783c999d6ec0b9e60c67ac703c17c
#
_entry.id   a92783c999d6ec0b9e60c67ac703c17c
#
_cell.length_a   1.000
_cell.length_b   1.000
_cell.length_c   1.000
_cell.angle_alpha   90.00
_cell.angle_beta   90.00
_cell.angle_gamma   90.00
#
_symmetry.space_group_name_H-M   'P 1'
#
loop_
_entity.id
_entity.type
_entity.pdbx_description
1 polymer ?
#
loop_
_entity_poly.entity_id
_entity_poly.type
_entity_poly.pdbx_seq_one_letter_code
_entity_poly.pdbx_strand_id
1 'polypeptide(L)'
;MPSQRLFALCLVAAVLLSACGGSSSDGPAPITFTPGPPAAGTGFVALYAPPVDVGPYPIDLYNPTGTKLAVPAKITSPLAAALNTLDGFSTTAAISAPFNAPLDPTSLIPFNPLTMAPSAASIFVLNATAGTPLVPGVHYTVRLATAVGTNDSVVEIVPLRPLAPRTRYAFIMTSAIRSAMGVAAGPDTVFGAVRNAHLAGLTSVPGTPALTPLFPAITPLVDTAANVLGLPGNSVIVAWTMQTQSIGNVLDVVVSAATGRPAQLAATGITTAHLGLGLPGLASIYTGYIDVPYYGDPANPLTSFWVSSALAPPNVTNPTPIVRVPNQRIPLLATLPSPASGLTQPANGWPVVIFQHGVTRNRTLMLAIADSFAQAGFAVVAIDLPLHGVTDTASPFYQGPGSAFGNNERHFNRDDVGAVGVLTPDGEIDNGWQIFNVANPLNARDHIRQAVADMTALARTLPTLDFPDGDTNPDLDASRVHFVGASLGAIISGVFLGVSSDVSTATLQSPGGPWTSILTDPQAGDFGAPIRAALSAQGLPPGTVGFDNFVRDLQTVIDPVDPINYAAAAAATHPLHVLEILGDTAVPNAPTDYLASLWGLPSVSTTTAVTPPATVSGIVRFNAGNHGSLFDPTSSPAVTVEMQRQTVTFAASRGSAIQITNSTVVN
;
A
#
# COMPACT_ATOMS: atom_id res chain seq x y z
N MET A 1 -18.97 -10.57 -28.51
CA MET A 1 -17.53 -10.67 -28.21
C MET A 1 -16.94 -9.29 -28.35
N PRO A 2 -16.65 -8.54 -27.29
CA PRO A 2 -15.80 -7.37 -27.38
C PRO A 2 -14.36 -7.82 -27.14
N SER A 3 -13.50 -7.45 -28.08
CA SER A 3 -12.07 -7.65 -28.05
C SER A 3 -11.44 -7.09 -26.79
N GLN A 4 -10.64 -7.88 -26.10
CA GLN A 4 -9.69 -7.42 -25.08
C GLN A 4 -8.77 -6.37 -25.72
N ARG A 5 -9.02 -5.11 -25.45
CA ARG A 5 -8.11 -4.03 -25.84
C ARG A 5 -7.08 -3.86 -24.73
N LEU A 6 -5.83 -4.14 -25.06
CA LEU A 6 -4.66 -3.83 -24.24
C LEU A 6 -4.58 -2.31 -24.04
N PHE A 7 -4.59 -1.86 -22.81
CA PHE A 7 -4.44 -0.45 -22.45
C PHE A 7 -3.02 -0.19 -21.95
N ALA A 8 -2.33 0.74 -22.58
CA ALA A 8 -1.04 1.26 -22.13
C ALA A 8 -1.22 2.67 -21.57
N LEU A 9 -0.69 2.88 -20.35
CA LEU A 9 -0.82 4.12 -19.58
C LEU A 9 0.33 5.08 -19.93
N CYS A 10 0.05 6.28 -20.38
CA CYS A 10 0.98 7.41 -20.39
C CYS A 10 0.50 8.47 -19.40
N LEU A 11 0.93 8.38 -18.17
CA LEU A 11 0.74 9.43 -17.19
C LEU A 11 2.07 10.16 -17.00
N VAL A 12 2.12 11.45 -17.26
CA VAL A 12 3.20 12.40 -16.94
C VAL A 12 3.84 13.12 -18.14
N ALA A 13 3.25 14.17 -18.60
CA ALA A 13 4.00 15.16 -19.40
C ALA A 13 3.59 16.63 -19.24
N ALA A 14 2.64 17.01 -18.37
CA ALA A 14 2.13 18.38 -18.42
C ALA A 14 2.03 19.16 -17.11
N VAL A 15 2.49 18.65 -15.95
CA VAL A 15 2.25 19.34 -14.64
C VAL A 15 3.53 19.82 -13.94
N LEU A 16 4.69 19.77 -14.57
CA LEU A 16 5.92 20.25 -13.92
C LEU A 16 6.17 21.77 -13.97
N LEU A 17 5.22 22.60 -14.41
CA LEU A 17 5.47 24.03 -14.62
C LEU A 17 4.44 24.98 -14.01
N SER A 18 3.82 24.71 -12.88
CA SER A 18 3.11 25.79 -12.16
C SER A 18 2.80 25.44 -10.71
N ALA A 19 3.80 25.54 -9.85
CA ALA A 19 3.59 25.75 -8.43
C ALA A 19 4.71 26.64 -7.90
N CYS A 20 4.66 27.93 -8.23
CA CYS A 20 5.42 28.95 -7.54
C CYS A 20 4.49 29.72 -6.62
N GLY A 21 4.91 29.90 -5.38
CA GLY A 21 4.46 31.01 -4.58
C GLY A 21 3.97 30.64 -3.19
N GLY A 22 4.81 30.87 -2.19
CA GLY A 22 4.42 30.90 -0.79
C GLY A 22 5.59 30.66 0.14
N SER A 23 6.43 31.69 0.31
CA SER A 23 7.50 31.68 1.30
C SER A 23 6.95 31.92 2.70
N SER A 24 7.28 31.05 3.65
CA SER A 24 7.55 31.45 5.03
C SER A 24 8.59 30.50 5.60
N SER A 25 9.77 31.04 5.78
CA SER A 25 10.91 30.43 6.44
C SER A 25 10.73 30.53 7.94
N ASP A 26 10.91 29.41 8.65
CA ASP A 26 11.57 29.36 9.96
C ASP A 26 11.77 27.91 10.35
N GLY A 27 12.72 27.26 9.67
CA GLY A 27 13.37 26.03 10.09
C GLY A 27 14.88 26.26 10.06
N PRO A 28 15.69 25.50 10.84
CA PRO A 28 17.14 25.61 10.74
C PRO A 28 17.58 25.48 9.29
N ALA A 29 18.43 26.40 8.85
CA ALA A 29 18.93 26.45 7.48
C ALA A 29 19.44 25.06 7.05
N PRO A 30 19.14 24.60 5.82
CA PRO A 30 19.72 23.38 5.29
C PRO A 30 21.24 23.46 5.42
N ILE A 31 21.85 22.38 5.89
CA ILE A 31 23.32 22.27 5.94
C ILE A 31 23.79 22.34 4.49
N THR A 32 24.20 23.51 4.03
CA THR A 32 24.81 23.70 2.71
C THR A 32 26.24 23.20 2.79
N PHE A 33 26.42 21.92 2.54
CA PHE A 33 27.72 21.33 2.32
C PHE A 33 28.01 21.38 0.80
N THR A 34 29.03 22.12 0.41
CA THR A 34 29.61 22.03 -0.93
C THR A 34 30.89 21.21 -0.82
N PRO A 35 30.85 19.87 -1.03
CA PRO A 35 32.09 19.10 -1.12
C PRO A 35 32.84 19.57 -2.37
N GLY A 36 34.11 19.80 -2.24
CA GLY A 36 34.98 19.73 -3.41
C GLY A 36 34.86 18.31 -4.01
N PRO A 37 35.15 18.12 -5.31
CA PRO A 37 35.17 16.79 -5.90
C PRO A 37 36.01 15.90 -4.97
N PRO A 38 35.56 14.65 -4.68
CA PRO A 38 36.29 13.74 -3.85
C PRO A 38 37.73 13.71 -4.40
N ALA A 39 38.69 14.03 -3.56
CA ALA A 39 40.08 13.82 -3.93
C ALA A 39 40.17 12.35 -4.35
N ALA A 40 40.67 12.07 -5.55
CA ALA A 40 40.76 10.74 -6.10
C ALA A 40 41.64 9.89 -5.16
N GLY A 41 41.00 9.39 -4.11
CA GLY A 41 41.57 8.41 -3.21
C GLY A 41 41.71 7.11 -4.00
N THR A 42 42.89 6.62 -4.14
CA THR A 42 43.26 5.42 -4.90
C THR A 42 42.82 4.13 -4.20
N GLY A 43 41.72 4.14 -3.42
CA GLY A 43 41.25 3.02 -2.63
C GLY A 43 39.82 2.61 -2.94
N PHE A 44 39.47 1.37 -2.58
CA PHE A 44 38.13 0.87 -2.55
C PHE A 44 37.38 1.42 -1.30
N VAL A 45 36.30 2.18 -1.49
CA VAL A 45 35.64 2.92 -0.40
C VAL A 45 34.12 2.81 -0.45
N ALA A 46 33.51 2.82 0.74
CA ALA A 46 32.08 3.11 0.91
C ALA A 46 31.87 4.63 0.78
N LEU A 47 30.97 5.04 -0.11
CA LEU A 47 30.74 6.45 -0.42
C LEU A 47 29.87 7.12 0.64
N TYR A 48 30.24 8.36 1.04
CA TYR A 48 29.52 9.15 2.03
C TYR A 48 29.59 10.65 1.72
N ALA A 49 28.83 11.08 0.75
CA ALA A 49 28.66 12.48 0.40
C ALA A 49 27.17 12.81 0.17
N PRO A 50 26.31 12.67 1.21
CA PRO A 50 24.86 12.81 1.07
C PRO A 50 24.40 14.10 0.36
N PRO A 51 25.02 15.28 0.61
CA PRO A 51 24.54 16.53 0.00
C PRO A 51 24.67 16.60 -1.54
N VAL A 52 25.41 15.67 -2.14
CA VAL A 52 25.60 15.60 -3.60
C VAL A 52 25.10 14.29 -4.21
N ASP A 53 24.14 13.64 -3.56
CA ASP A 53 23.52 12.39 -4.02
C ASP A 53 24.44 11.17 -4.06
N VAL A 54 25.51 11.20 -3.29
CA VAL A 54 26.45 10.10 -3.22
C VAL A 54 26.57 9.66 -1.77
N GLY A 55 26.01 8.51 -1.43
CA GLY A 55 26.08 8.00 -0.07
C GLY A 55 24.89 7.13 0.32
N PRO A 56 24.82 6.71 1.57
CA PRO A 56 23.70 5.94 2.07
C PRO A 56 22.37 6.70 1.97
N TYR A 57 21.32 6.00 1.56
CA TYR A 57 19.98 6.55 1.53
C TYR A 57 18.94 5.44 1.83
N PRO A 58 17.89 5.72 2.61
CA PRO A 58 17.58 6.98 3.34
C PRO A 58 18.56 7.29 4.49
N ILE A 59 18.65 8.58 4.87
CA ILE A 59 19.54 9.04 5.93
C ILE A 59 18.91 10.20 6.73
N ASP A 60 19.10 10.22 8.06
CA ASP A 60 18.52 11.23 8.96
C ASP A 60 19.07 12.65 8.76
N LEU A 61 20.13 12.84 7.99
CA LEU A 61 20.55 14.19 7.57
C LEU A 61 19.46 14.93 6.80
N TYR A 62 18.54 14.22 6.17
CA TYR A 62 17.36 14.78 5.51
C TYR A 62 16.09 14.72 6.38
N ASN A 63 16.23 14.40 7.65
CA ASN A 63 15.17 14.47 8.65
C ASN A 63 15.64 15.23 9.92
N PRO A 64 16.13 16.48 9.80
CA PRO A 64 16.85 17.15 10.87
C PRO A 64 15.99 17.40 12.12
N THR A 65 14.67 17.52 11.96
CA THR A 65 13.71 17.75 13.06
C THR A 65 13.08 16.47 13.58
N GLY A 66 13.21 15.35 12.85
CA GLY A 66 12.48 14.10 13.13
C GLY A 66 10.97 14.18 12.87
N THR A 67 10.47 15.28 12.31
CA THR A 67 9.04 15.50 12.07
C THR A 67 8.70 15.91 10.64
N LYS A 68 9.71 16.24 9.84
CA LYS A 68 9.54 16.63 8.44
C LYS A 68 10.82 16.37 7.66
N LEU A 69 10.68 15.68 6.53
CA LEU A 69 11.79 15.46 5.61
C LEU A 69 12.19 16.77 4.90
N ALA A 70 13.47 16.85 4.56
CA ALA A 70 14.09 17.93 3.81
C ALA A 70 15.04 17.35 2.74
N VAL A 71 14.51 16.43 1.92
CA VAL A 71 15.27 15.76 0.85
C VAL A 71 15.54 16.79 -0.25
N PRO A 72 16.81 16.99 -0.66
CA PRO A 72 17.15 17.92 -1.73
C PRO A 72 16.55 17.51 -3.08
N ALA A 73 16.08 18.48 -3.85
CA ALA A 73 15.47 18.22 -5.17
C ALA A 73 16.44 17.57 -6.18
N LYS A 74 17.75 17.62 -5.93
CA LYS A 74 18.77 16.99 -6.78
C LYS A 74 18.90 15.48 -6.57
N ILE A 75 18.40 15.01 -5.43
CA ILE A 75 18.61 13.63 -5.03
C ILE A 75 17.61 12.76 -5.73
N THR A 76 17.27 12.93 -6.91
CA THR A 76 16.86 11.70 -7.44
C THR A 76 15.49 11.50 -7.94
N SER A 77 14.52 12.14 -7.40
CA SER A 77 13.21 11.74 -7.84
C SER A 77 12.33 12.96 -8.06
N PRO A 78 11.47 12.92 -9.08
CA PRO A 78 10.45 13.95 -9.24
C PRO A 78 9.50 14.04 -8.04
N LEU A 79 9.61 13.09 -7.07
CA LEU A 79 8.77 12.99 -5.89
C LEU A 79 9.30 13.75 -4.66
N ALA A 80 10.43 14.45 -4.75
CA ALA A 80 11.04 15.16 -3.61
C ALA A 80 10.06 16.09 -2.89
N ALA A 81 9.17 16.78 -3.61
CA ALA A 81 8.14 17.63 -3.01
C ALA A 81 7.14 16.83 -2.17
N ALA A 82 6.73 15.65 -2.63
CA ALA A 82 5.82 14.77 -1.88
C ALA A 82 6.53 14.17 -0.66
N LEU A 83 7.77 13.72 -0.80
CA LEU A 83 8.60 13.23 0.31
C LEU A 83 8.73 14.28 1.42
N ASN A 84 8.97 15.53 1.05
CA ASN A 84 9.14 16.64 1.99
C ASN A 84 7.84 17.05 2.72
N THR A 85 6.74 16.33 2.52
CA THR A 85 5.53 16.43 3.34
C THR A 85 5.49 15.39 4.46
N LEU A 86 6.35 14.37 4.43
CA LEU A 86 6.38 13.26 5.35
C LEU A 86 7.26 13.55 6.58
N ASP A 87 7.05 12.79 7.65
CA ASP A 87 7.76 12.93 8.93
C ASP A 87 8.88 11.89 9.12
N GLY A 88 9.13 11.07 8.12
CA GLY A 88 10.17 10.04 8.11
C GLY A 88 10.18 9.27 6.80
N PHE A 89 11.06 8.29 6.73
CA PHE A 89 11.28 7.45 5.56
C PHE A 89 10.41 6.19 5.57
N SER A 90 10.49 5.42 4.49
CA SER A 90 9.71 4.19 4.32
C SER A 90 9.99 3.17 5.44
N THR A 91 8.93 2.44 5.79
CA THR A 91 9.03 1.26 6.66
C THR A 91 9.37 0.00 5.88
N THR A 92 9.32 0.03 4.54
CA THR A 92 9.33 -1.17 3.69
C THR A 92 10.30 -1.08 2.52
N ALA A 93 10.63 0.13 2.05
CA ALA A 93 11.55 0.31 0.93
C ALA A 93 12.99 -0.07 1.29
N ALA A 94 13.76 -0.45 0.27
CA ALA A 94 15.17 -0.80 0.43
C ALA A 94 16.01 0.39 0.89
N ILE A 95 16.98 0.11 1.74
CA ILE A 95 18.01 1.03 2.24
C ILE A 95 19.32 0.74 1.53
N SER A 96 19.94 1.73 0.92
CA SER A 96 21.08 1.57 0.04
C SER A 96 22.36 2.20 0.59
N ALA A 97 23.50 1.58 0.29
CA ALA A 97 24.84 2.12 0.56
C ALA A 97 25.74 1.86 -0.67
N PRO A 98 26.18 2.91 -1.39
CA PRO A 98 26.99 2.78 -2.58
C PRO A 98 28.48 2.64 -2.27
N PHE A 99 29.19 1.95 -3.18
CA PHE A 99 30.64 1.76 -3.18
C PHE A 99 31.21 2.13 -4.55
N ASN A 100 32.44 2.60 -4.59
CA ASN A 100 33.10 3.10 -5.79
C ASN A 100 33.72 2.02 -6.70
N ALA A 101 33.49 0.73 -6.41
CA ALA A 101 33.97 -0.38 -7.23
C ALA A 101 33.13 -1.66 -6.98
N PRO A 102 33.27 -2.68 -7.85
CA PRO A 102 32.58 -3.96 -7.67
C PRO A 102 32.92 -4.64 -6.36
N LEU A 103 31.90 -5.13 -5.67
CA LEU A 103 31.95 -5.83 -4.39
C LEU A 103 32.08 -7.35 -4.58
N ASP A 104 32.73 -8.01 -3.64
CA ASP A 104 32.64 -9.44 -3.42
C ASP A 104 31.37 -9.73 -2.60
N PRO A 105 30.32 -10.35 -3.20
CA PRO A 105 29.06 -10.64 -2.50
C PRO A 105 29.24 -11.51 -1.25
N THR A 106 30.27 -12.36 -1.23
CA THR A 106 30.53 -13.26 -0.09
C THR A 106 31.05 -12.53 1.13
N SER A 107 31.54 -11.29 0.96
CA SER A 107 31.98 -10.42 2.06
C SER A 107 30.82 -9.64 2.72
N LEU A 108 29.60 -9.69 2.15
CA LEU A 108 28.42 -9.04 2.69
C LEU A 108 27.75 -9.96 3.72
N ILE A 109 28.28 -9.98 4.94
CA ILE A 109 27.82 -10.86 6.02
C ILE A 109 27.00 -10.04 7.02
N PRO A 110 25.66 -10.15 7.00
CA PRO A 110 24.80 -9.47 7.96
C PRO A 110 24.95 -10.09 9.37
N PHE A 111 25.03 -9.25 10.38
CA PHE A 111 25.16 -9.68 11.76
C PHE A 111 23.88 -10.36 12.26
N ASN A 112 24.01 -11.63 12.67
CA ASN A 112 22.95 -12.35 13.34
C ASN A 112 23.30 -12.49 14.83
N PRO A 113 22.61 -11.75 15.71
CA PRO A 113 22.92 -11.77 17.16
C PRO A 113 22.66 -13.11 17.84
N LEU A 114 21.91 -14.02 17.19
CA LEU A 114 21.57 -15.34 17.74
C LEU A 114 22.61 -16.41 17.43
N THR A 115 23.45 -16.21 16.37
CA THR A 115 24.27 -17.31 15.83
C THR A 115 25.74 -16.96 15.61
N MET A 116 26.15 -15.67 15.72
CA MET A 116 27.51 -15.28 15.43
C MET A 116 28.06 -14.18 16.33
N ALA A 117 29.40 -14.13 16.46
CA ALA A 117 30.08 -13.01 17.09
C ALA A 117 30.09 -11.79 16.15
N PRO A 118 30.05 -10.55 16.67
CA PRO A 118 30.11 -9.35 15.84
C PRO A 118 31.33 -9.28 14.93
N SER A 119 32.50 -9.78 15.39
CA SER A 119 33.73 -9.79 14.60
C SER A 119 33.66 -10.64 13.31
N ALA A 120 32.69 -11.53 13.18
CA ALA A 120 32.47 -12.37 12.01
C ALA A 120 31.55 -11.71 10.97
N ALA A 121 30.95 -10.57 11.28
CA ALA A 121 30.00 -9.86 10.40
C ALA A 121 30.63 -8.60 9.79
N SER A 122 30.03 -8.15 8.69
CA SER A 122 30.43 -6.93 8.00
C SER A 122 29.36 -5.86 7.96
N ILE A 123 28.08 -6.23 8.19
CA ILE A 123 26.90 -5.36 8.10
C ILE A 123 26.06 -5.53 9.36
N PHE A 124 25.71 -4.42 10.00
CA PHE A 124 24.93 -4.38 11.23
C PHE A 124 23.72 -3.47 11.03
N VAL A 125 22.54 -3.98 11.41
CA VAL A 125 21.29 -3.24 11.41
C VAL A 125 20.72 -3.30 12.83
N LEU A 126 20.50 -2.13 13.44
CA LEU A 126 20.02 -2.01 14.81
C LEU A 126 18.76 -1.17 14.86
N ASN A 127 17.81 -1.56 15.70
CA ASN A 127 16.81 -0.63 16.20
C ASN A 127 17.49 0.32 17.19
N ALA A 128 17.85 1.51 16.75
CA ALA A 128 18.59 2.48 17.59
C ALA A 128 17.74 3.03 18.73
N THR A 129 16.40 3.01 18.60
CA THR A 129 15.46 3.42 19.65
C THR A 129 15.44 2.40 20.79
N ALA A 130 15.48 1.11 20.47
CA ALA A 130 15.47 0.03 21.46
C ALA A 130 16.88 -0.46 21.87
N GLY A 131 17.91 -0.05 21.13
CA GLY A 131 19.30 -0.52 21.35
C GLY A 131 19.54 -1.98 20.95
N THR A 132 18.71 -2.58 20.09
CA THR A 132 18.74 -4.00 19.76
C THR A 132 19.07 -4.27 18.30
N PRO A 133 19.94 -5.25 17.99
CA PRO A 133 20.19 -5.68 16.62
C PRO A 133 18.96 -6.37 16.02
N LEU A 134 18.75 -6.18 14.71
CA LEU A 134 17.77 -6.92 13.91
C LEU A 134 18.37 -8.26 13.45
N VAL A 135 17.51 -9.26 13.29
CA VAL A 135 17.89 -10.61 12.86
C VAL A 135 17.75 -10.71 11.33
N PRO A 136 18.82 -10.96 10.58
CA PRO A 136 18.76 -11.20 9.15
C PRO A 136 17.99 -12.49 8.84
N GLY A 137 17.29 -12.52 7.69
CA GLY A 137 16.39 -13.61 7.31
C GLY A 137 15.02 -13.58 8.03
N VAL A 138 14.88 -12.75 9.06
CA VAL A 138 13.61 -12.52 9.79
C VAL A 138 13.09 -11.10 9.58
N HIS A 139 13.95 -10.11 9.81
CA HIS A 139 13.58 -8.70 9.73
C HIS A 139 14.03 -8.05 8.43
N TYR A 140 15.16 -8.49 7.89
CA TYR A 140 15.74 -7.95 6.66
C TYR A 140 16.60 -8.99 5.95
N THR A 141 16.89 -8.72 4.68
CA THR A 141 17.93 -9.39 3.89
C THR A 141 18.90 -8.37 3.33
N VAL A 142 20.06 -8.84 2.88
CA VAL A 142 21.07 -8.03 2.19
C VAL A 142 21.24 -8.58 0.79
N ARG A 143 21.23 -7.68 -0.18
CA ARG A 143 21.55 -8.02 -1.58
C ARG A 143 22.50 -7.02 -2.17
N LEU A 144 23.19 -7.44 -3.23
CA LEU A 144 24.02 -6.58 -4.03
C LEU A 144 23.23 -6.13 -5.26
N ALA A 145 23.17 -4.83 -5.50
CA ALA A 145 22.70 -4.24 -6.74
C ALA A 145 23.88 -3.57 -7.44
N THR A 146 23.84 -3.52 -8.77
CA THR A 146 24.83 -2.82 -9.59
C THR A 146 24.14 -1.62 -10.24
N ALA A 147 24.73 -0.45 -10.10
CA ALA A 147 24.25 0.73 -10.80
C ALA A 147 24.46 0.53 -12.32
N VAL A 148 23.37 0.58 -13.08
CA VAL A 148 23.42 0.34 -14.53
C VAL A 148 24.32 1.37 -15.22
N GLY A 149 25.25 0.88 -16.02
CA GLY A 149 26.20 1.72 -16.77
C GLY A 149 27.44 2.15 -15.99
N THR A 150 27.64 1.64 -14.77
CA THR A 150 28.83 1.88 -13.95
C THR A 150 29.46 0.56 -13.51
N ASN A 151 30.68 0.64 -12.95
CA ASN A 151 31.30 -0.48 -12.24
C ASN A 151 31.05 -0.41 -10.73
N ASP A 152 30.22 0.53 -10.28
CA ASP A 152 29.95 0.76 -8.87
C ASP A 152 28.92 -0.26 -8.35
N SER A 153 29.06 -0.64 -7.10
CA SER A 153 28.14 -1.55 -6.43
C SER A 153 27.32 -0.82 -5.39
N VAL A 154 26.10 -1.27 -5.21
CA VAL A 154 25.19 -0.78 -4.16
C VAL A 154 24.80 -1.95 -3.26
N VAL A 155 25.10 -1.84 -1.98
CA VAL A 155 24.55 -2.75 -0.96
C VAL A 155 23.14 -2.31 -0.64
N GLU A 156 22.18 -3.20 -0.80
CA GLU A 156 20.80 -2.96 -0.40
C GLU A 156 20.43 -3.83 0.81
N ILE A 157 19.90 -3.15 1.83
CA ILE A 157 19.28 -3.76 3.00
C ILE A 157 17.77 -3.68 2.77
N VAL A 158 17.14 -4.83 2.58
CA VAL A 158 15.72 -4.93 2.20
C VAL A 158 14.92 -5.46 3.39
N PRO A 159 13.98 -4.70 3.94
CA PRO A 159 13.08 -5.20 4.98
C PRO A 159 12.27 -6.40 4.47
N LEU A 160 12.22 -7.48 5.26
CA LEU A 160 11.41 -8.68 5.01
C LEU A 160 10.04 -8.60 5.70
N ARG A 161 9.84 -7.58 6.49
CA ARG A 161 8.58 -7.15 7.12
C ARG A 161 8.68 -5.67 7.42
N PRO A 162 7.57 -4.95 7.53
CA PRO A 162 7.61 -3.52 7.83
C PRO A 162 8.43 -3.23 9.08
N LEU A 163 9.31 -2.26 8.98
CA LEU A 163 9.99 -1.68 10.13
C LEU A 163 8.98 -0.93 11.01
N ALA A 164 9.21 -0.90 12.32
CA ALA A 164 8.30 -0.20 13.23
C ALA A 164 8.19 1.29 12.86
N PRO A 165 6.98 1.87 12.85
CA PRO A 165 6.78 3.29 12.59
C PRO A 165 7.46 4.18 13.64
N ARG A 166 7.85 5.40 13.25
CA ARG A 166 8.46 6.41 14.15
C ARG A 166 9.67 5.90 14.91
N THR A 167 10.40 4.96 14.32
CA THR A 167 11.52 4.27 14.95
C THR A 167 12.80 4.61 14.20
N ARG A 168 13.86 4.91 14.95
CA ARG A 168 15.18 5.16 14.37
C ARG A 168 15.95 3.85 14.28
N TYR A 169 16.50 3.61 13.10
CA TYR A 169 17.38 2.47 12.81
C TYR A 169 18.80 2.96 12.53
N ALA A 170 19.79 2.19 12.95
CA ALA A 170 21.20 2.45 12.70
C ALA A 170 21.78 1.35 11.81
N PHE A 171 22.60 1.76 10.88
CA PHE A 171 23.29 0.91 9.92
C PHE A 171 24.79 1.15 10.07
N ILE A 172 25.56 0.07 10.23
CA ILE A 172 27.01 0.13 10.39
C ILE A 172 27.64 -0.90 9.45
N MET A 173 28.61 -0.48 8.66
CA MET A 173 29.38 -1.37 7.80
C MET A 173 30.87 -1.27 8.14
N THR A 174 31.59 -2.38 8.02
CA THR A 174 32.97 -2.49 8.45
C THR A 174 33.93 -2.83 7.30
N SER A 175 35.21 -2.64 7.52
CA SER A 175 36.30 -3.01 6.60
C SER A 175 36.43 -4.52 6.33
N ALA A 176 35.56 -5.35 6.91
CA ALA A 176 35.40 -6.75 6.53
C ALA A 176 34.79 -6.90 5.12
N ILE A 177 34.07 -5.89 4.63
CA ILE A 177 33.60 -5.83 3.24
C ILE A 177 34.79 -5.72 2.30
N ARG A 178 34.76 -6.46 1.17
CA ARG A 178 35.82 -6.53 0.20
C ARG A 178 35.32 -6.20 -1.22
N SER A 179 36.25 -5.66 -2.03
CA SER A 179 36.02 -5.57 -3.47
C SER A 179 36.09 -6.95 -4.12
N ALA A 180 35.61 -7.06 -5.36
CA ALA A 180 35.75 -8.28 -6.18
C ALA A 180 37.22 -8.71 -6.39
N MET A 181 38.18 -7.81 -6.14
CA MET A 181 39.62 -8.09 -6.16
C MET A 181 40.21 -8.43 -4.78
N GLY A 182 39.37 -8.60 -3.75
CA GLY A 182 39.77 -8.95 -2.39
C GLY A 182 40.31 -7.80 -1.54
N VAL A 183 40.27 -6.55 -2.03
CA VAL A 183 40.72 -5.37 -1.28
C VAL A 183 39.71 -5.00 -0.23
N ALA A 184 40.15 -4.81 1.02
CA ALA A 184 39.27 -4.38 2.11
C ALA A 184 38.73 -2.96 1.85
N ALA A 185 37.42 -2.74 2.12
CA ALA A 185 36.82 -1.43 1.98
C ALA A 185 37.33 -0.46 3.06
N GLY A 186 37.55 0.78 2.64
CA GLY A 186 37.81 1.92 3.52
C GLY A 186 36.63 2.87 3.61
N PRO A 187 36.68 3.83 4.52
CA PRO A 187 35.77 4.96 4.50
C PRO A 187 36.16 5.91 3.37
N ASP A 188 35.17 6.68 2.88
CA ASP A 188 35.53 7.82 2.06
C ASP A 188 36.19 8.96 2.90
N THR A 189 36.63 10.00 2.20
CA THR A 189 37.38 11.11 2.84
C THR A 189 36.55 11.85 3.89
N VAL A 190 35.22 12.00 3.69
CA VAL A 190 34.32 12.74 4.58
C VAL A 190 34.06 11.94 5.86
N PHE A 191 33.55 10.71 5.72
CA PHE A 191 33.28 9.85 6.86
C PHE A 191 34.55 9.53 7.64
N GLY A 192 35.64 9.19 6.92
CA GLY A 192 36.92 8.88 7.51
C GLY A 192 37.54 10.02 8.32
N ALA A 193 37.43 11.26 7.82
CA ALA A 193 37.93 12.43 8.53
C ALA A 193 37.20 12.65 9.87
N VAL A 194 35.86 12.58 9.88
CA VAL A 194 35.05 12.74 11.10
C VAL A 194 35.32 11.61 12.09
N ARG A 195 35.30 10.35 11.61
CA ARG A 195 35.59 9.17 12.45
C ARG A 195 36.97 9.26 13.10
N ASN A 196 38.01 9.56 12.32
CA ASN A 196 39.37 9.60 12.82
C ASN A 196 39.62 10.76 13.80
N ALA A 197 39.01 11.93 13.55
CA ALA A 197 39.02 13.04 14.51
C ALA A 197 38.36 12.65 15.83
N HIS A 198 37.21 11.98 15.78
CA HIS A 198 36.52 11.48 16.97
C HIS A 198 37.39 10.47 17.75
N LEU A 199 37.97 9.49 17.07
CA LEU A 199 38.83 8.49 17.71
C LEU A 199 40.12 9.11 18.31
N ALA A 200 40.55 10.28 17.83
CA ALA A 200 41.62 11.07 18.42
C ALA A 200 41.14 11.99 19.57
N GLY A 201 39.90 11.90 19.99
CA GLY A 201 39.31 12.73 21.07
C GLY A 201 38.98 14.16 20.67
N LEU A 202 38.90 14.45 19.36
CA LEU A 202 38.55 15.78 18.86
C LEU A 202 37.05 15.92 18.65
N THR A 203 36.55 17.16 18.72
CA THR A 203 35.14 17.53 18.49
C THR A 203 34.92 18.21 17.14
N SER A 204 35.97 18.33 16.32
CA SER A 204 35.95 18.88 14.97
C SER A 204 37.07 18.31 14.14
N VAL A 205 36.99 18.40 12.80
CA VAL A 205 38.04 18.00 11.89
C VAL A 205 38.99 19.18 11.69
N PRO A 206 40.29 19.06 12.07
CA PRO A 206 41.26 20.12 11.88
C PRO A 206 41.37 20.54 10.40
N GLY A 207 41.33 21.85 10.17
CA GLY A 207 41.40 22.40 8.82
C GLY A 207 40.15 22.26 7.96
N THR A 208 39.09 21.60 8.46
CA THR A 208 37.83 21.40 7.70
C THR A 208 36.60 21.63 8.59
N PRO A 209 36.35 22.87 9.04
CA PRO A 209 35.22 23.17 9.94
C PRO A 209 33.84 22.84 9.34
N ALA A 210 33.75 22.79 8.04
CA ALA A 210 32.52 22.39 7.33
C ALA A 210 32.04 20.95 7.66
N LEU A 211 32.92 20.08 8.17
CA LEU A 211 32.55 18.71 8.58
C LEU A 211 32.06 18.63 10.03
N THR A 212 32.20 19.67 10.82
CA THR A 212 31.77 19.70 12.23
C THR A 212 30.28 19.36 12.42
N PRO A 213 29.34 19.80 11.56
CA PRO A 213 27.92 19.41 11.67
C PRO A 213 27.64 17.91 11.51
N LEU A 214 28.59 17.14 10.96
CA LEU A 214 28.44 15.67 10.80
C LEU A 214 28.81 14.88 12.07
N PHE A 215 29.51 15.50 13.04
CA PHE A 215 29.89 14.82 14.28
C PHE A 215 28.69 14.19 15.01
N PRO A 216 27.59 14.92 15.29
CA PRO A 216 26.44 14.36 15.98
C PRO A 216 25.78 13.19 15.23
N ALA A 217 25.93 13.13 13.91
CA ALA A 217 25.37 12.04 13.10
C ALA A 217 26.25 10.80 13.02
N ILE A 218 27.57 10.94 13.13
CA ILE A 218 28.54 9.85 12.90
C ILE A 218 29.11 9.31 14.21
N THR A 219 29.52 10.18 15.15
CA THR A 219 30.29 9.73 16.32
C THR A 219 29.54 8.78 17.24
N PRO A 220 28.20 8.92 17.50
CA PRO A 220 27.47 7.98 18.33
C PRO A 220 27.43 6.57 17.71
N LEU A 221 27.52 6.47 16.38
CA LEU A 221 27.50 5.17 15.69
C LEU A 221 28.87 4.48 15.76
N VAL A 222 29.95 5.25 15.72
CA VAL A 222 31.31 4.74 15.98
C VAL A 222 31.43 4.26 17.41
N ASP A 223 30.87 4.99 18.39
CA ASP A 223 30.81 4.59 19.79
C ASP A 223 29.91 3.35 20.00
N THR A 224 28.79 3.25 19.25
CA THR A 224 27.94 2.05 19.26
C THR A 224 28.71 0.83 18.77
N ALA A 225 29.47 0.97 17.68
CA ALA A 225 30.31 -0.12 17.18
C ALA A 225 31.32 -0.58 18.24
N ALA A 226 31.96 0.35 18.96
CA ALA A 226 32.95 0.05 19.97
C ALA A 226 32.32 -0.51 21.26
N ASN A 227 31.31 0.16 21.81
CA ASN A 227 30.82 -0.10 23.16
C ASN A 227 29.68 -1.14 23.21
N VAL A 228 28.89 -1.27 22.11
CA VAL A 228 27.76 -2.22 22.05
C VAL A 228 28.14 -3.47 21.27
N LEU A 229 28.83 -3.31 20.14
CA LEU A 229 29.19 -4.43 19.27
C LEU A 229 30.61 -4.98 19.55
N GLY A 230 31.42 -4.29 20.36
CA GLY A 230 32.79 -4.71 20.67
C GLY A 230 33.73 -4.67 19.45
N LEU A 231 33.42 -3.83 18.45
CA LEU A 231 34.20 -3.69 17.22
C LEU A 231 35.18 -2.53 17.35
N PRO A 232 36.42 -2.64 16.78
CA PRO A 232 37.29 -1.48 16.72
C PRO A 232 36.63 -0.31 15.95
N GLY A 233 36.59 0.90 16.55
CA GLY A 233 35.94 2.05 15.90
C GLY A 233 36.56 2.42 14.54
N ASN A 234 37.86 2.14 14.34
CA ASN A 234 38.56 2.33 13.06
C ASN A 234 38.17 1.28 11.99
N SER A 235 37.50 0.19 12.36
CA SER A 235 36.97 -0.77 11.40
C SER A 235 35.68 -0.28 10.71
N VAL A 236 34.99 0.71 11.27
CA VAL A 236 33.75 1.27 10.69
C VAL A 236 34.07 2.10 9.45
N ILE A 237 33.57 1.69 8.31
CA ILE A 237 33.81 2.38 7.02
C ILE A 237 32.71 3.35 6.64
N VAL A 238 31.49 3.07 7.04
CA VAL A 238 30.30 3.93 6.90
C VAL A 238 29.27 3.56 7.96
N ALA A 239 28.61 4.56 8.51
CA ALA A 239 27.48 4.37 9.42
C ALA A 239 26.52 5.54 9.33
N TRP A 240 25.22 5.27 9.45
CA TRP A 240 24.16 6.29 9.40
C TRP A 240 22.93 5.84 10.16
N THR A 241 22.02 6.77 10.37
CA THR A 241 20.67 6.48 10.90
C THR A 241 19.59 6.86 9.93
N MET A 242 18.44 6.23 10.07
CA MET A 242 17.20 6.51 9.36
C MET A 242 16.03 6.39 10.34
N GLN A 243 15.16 7.39 10.38
CA GLN A 243 13.90 7.34 11.10
C GLN A 243 12.76 7.02 10.15
N THR A 244 11.97 5.98 10.47
CA THR A 244 10.76 5.64 9.73
C THR A 244 9.65 6.66 9.98
N GLN A 245 8.75 6.82 9.01
CA GLN A 245 7.59 7.69 9.11
C GLN A 245 6.49 7.11 10.02
N SER A 246 5.53 7.98 10.39
CA SER A 246 4.26 7.54 10.97
C SER A 246 3.37 6.88 9.90
N ILE A 247 2.60 5.88 10.29
CA ILE A 247 1.73 5.10 9.38
C ILE A 247 0.26 5.40 9.61
N GLY A 248 -0.34 4.93 10.69
CA GLY A 248 -1.79 4.93 10.90
C GLY A 248 -2.39 6.24 11.40
N ASN A 249 -1.61 7.17 11.92
CA ASN A 249 -2.07 8.31 12.71
C ASN A 249 -3.17 9.17 12.05
N VAL A 250 -3.20 9.29 10.74
CA VAL A 250 -4.25 10.02 10.01
C VAL A 250 -5.53 9.21 9.91
N LEU A 251 -5.42 7.92 9.54
CA LEU A 251 -6.57 7.03 9.44
C LEU A 251 -7.17 6.73 10.81
N ASP A 252 -6.36 6.59 11.86
CA ASP A 252 -6.84 6.38 13.23
C ASP A 252 -7.77 7.50 13.70
N VAL A 253 -7.41 8.76 13.39
CA VAL A 253 -8.26 9.92 13.71
C VAL A 253 -9.55 9.90 12.90
N VAL A 254 -9.47 9.62 11.60
CA VAL A 254 -10.62 9.60 10.70
C VAL A 254 -11.58 8.46 11.07
N VAL A 255 -11.06 7.27 11.28
CA VAL A 255 -11.86 6.09 11.66
C VAL A 255 -12.46 6.29 13.05
N SER A 256 -11.70 6.81 14.02
CA SER A 256 -12.22 7.06 15.37
C SER A 256 -13.36 8.09 15.39
N ALA A 257 -13.31 9.09 14.50
CA ALA A 257 -14.31 10.14 14.38
C ALA A 257 -15.51 9.73 13.50
N ALA A 258 -15.43 8.64 12.75
CA ALA A 258 -16.50 8.21 11.85
C ALA A 258 -17.76 7.80 12.63
N THR A 259 -18.93 8.06 12.04
CA THR A 259 -20.24 7.68 12.58
C THR A 259 -21.11 7.13 11.46
N GLY A 260 -22.24 6.49 11.80
CA GLY A 260 -23.27 6.16 10.83
C GLY A 260 -23.76 7.42 10.08
N ARG A 261 -24.12 7.26 8.83
CA ARG A 261 -24.41 8.35 7.90
C ARG A 261 -25.81 8.26 7.33
N PRO A 262 -26.43 9.38 6.93
CA PRO A 262 -27.67 9.34 6.19
C PRO A 262 -27.55 8.50 4.93
N ALA A 263 -28.45 7.54 4.77
CA ALA A 263 -28.53 6.69 3.60
C ALA A 263 -30.00 6.45 3.23
N GLN A 264 -30.27 6.20 1.96
CA GLN A 264 -31.59 5.88 1.46
C GLN A 264 -31.51 4.81 0.39
N LEU A 265 -32.42 3.85 0.45
CA LEU A 265 -32.61 2.81 -0.56
C LEU A 265 -33.99 2.92 -1.17
N ALA A 266 -34.12 2.48 -2.41
CA ALA A 266 -35.39 2.27 -3.10
C ALA A 266 -35.39 0.89 -3.78
N ALA A 267 -36.51 0.19 -3.72
CA ALA A 267 -36.68 -1.06 -4.44
C ALA A 267 -36.63 -0.80 -5.96
N THR A 268 -35.83 -1.57 -6.69
CA THR A 268 -35.81 -1.50 -8.15
C THR A 268 -36.94 -2.27 -8.80
N GLY A 269 -37.64 -3.13 -8.04
CA GLY A 269 -38.65 -4.04 -8.54
C GLY A 269 -38.09 -5.23 -9.34
N ILE A 270 -36.79 -5.40 -9.43
CA ILE A 270 -36.14 -6.51 -10.14
C ILE A 270 -35.30 -7.38 -9.20
N THR A 271 -35.05 -8.60 -9.63
CA THR A 271 -34.12 -9.54 -8.99
C THR A 271 -32.93 -9.79 -9.92
N THR A 272 -31.95 -10.52 -9.45
CA THR A 272 -30.79 -10.94 -10.23
C THR A 272 -31.15 -11.72 -11.51
N ALA A 273 -32.30 -12.38 -11.57
CA ALA A 273 -32.78 -13.05 -12.81
C ALA A 273 -33.00 -12.09 -13.99
N HIS A 274 -33.27 -10.81 -13.71
CA HIS A 274 -33.53 -9.81 -14.74
C HIS A 274 -32.27 -9.21 -15.38
N LEU A 275 -31.08 -9.59 -14.88
CA LEU A 275 -29.80 -9.02 -15.35
C LEU A 275 -29.30 -9.64 -16.66
N GLY A 276 -29.97 -10.67 -17.20
CA GLY A 276 -29.51 -11.35 -18.40
C GLY A 276 -28.25 -12.19 -18.24
N LEU A 277 -27.85 -12.45 -16.99
CA LEU A 277 -26.62 -13.21 -16.64
C LEU A 277 -26.90 -14.70 -16.35
N GLY A 278 -28.12 -15.18 -16.55
CA GLY A 278 -28.51 -16.55 -16.24
C GLY A 278 -28.57 -16.87 -14.73
N LEU A 279 -28.67 -15.84 -13.89
CA LEU A 279 -28.77 -15.99 -12.44
C LEU A 279 -30.18 -16.41 -12.01
N PRO A 280 -30.33 -17.20 -10.93
CA PRO A 280 -31.63 -17.77 -10.51
C PRO A 280 -32.60 -16.76 -9.90
N GLY A 281 -32.19 -15.53 -9.57
CA GLY A 281 -33.07 -14.50 -9.04
C GLY A 281 -33.34 -14.60 -7.54
N LEU A 282 -32.41 -15.19 -6.79
CA LEU A 282 -32.54 -15.34 -5.34
C LEU A 282 -32.34 -14.06 -4.56
N ALA A 283 -31.85 -13.00 -5.21
CA ALA A 283 -31.62 -11.70 -4.59
C ALA A 283 -32.51 -10.61 -5.22
N SER A 284 -33.27 -9.89 -4.38
CA SER A 284 -33.96 -8.64 -4.73
C SER A 284 -32.99 -7.48 -4.68
N ILE A 285 -33.05 -6.56 -5.66
CA ILE A 285 -32.08 -5.49 -5.84
C ILE A 285 -32.68 -4.15 -5.40
N TYR A 286 -31.89 -3.40 -4.63
CA TYR A 286 -32.18 -2.05 -4.16
C TYR A 286 -31.06 -1.11 -4.57
N THR A 287 -31.40 0.10 -4.98
CA THR A 287 -30.45 1.15 -5.31
C THR A 287 -30.71 2.39 -4.49
N GLY A 288 -29.69 3.16 -4.22
CA GLY A 288 -29.83 4.35 -3.41
C GLY A 288 -28.52 5.09 -3.23
N TYR A 289 -28.39 5.78 -2.12
CA TYR A 289 -27.18 6.55 -1.81
C TYR A 289 -26.86 6.49 -0.31
N ILE A 290 -25.61 6.86 -0.01
CA ILE A 290 -25.12 7.20 1.32
C ILE A 290 -24.39 8.54 1.25
N ASP A 291 -24.60 9.42 2.24
CA ASP A 291 -23.91 10.70 2.35
C ASP A 291 -22.66 10.53 3.24
N VAL A 292 -21.46 10.65 2.67
CA VAL A 292 -20.18 10.46 3.38
C VAL A 292 -19.38 11.76 3.47
N PRO A 293 -18.50 11.94 4.48
CA PRO A 293 -17.58 13.07 4.48
C PRO A 293 -16.53 12.87 3.39
N TYR A 294 -16.29 13.91 2.58
CA TYR A 294 -15.26 13.89 1.55
C TYR A 294 -14.17 14.91 1.89
N TYR A 295 -12.94 14.43 1.94
CA TYR A 295 -11.78 15.21 2.38
C TYR A 295 -10.98 15.78 1.20
N GLY A 296 -11.12 15.21 0.00
CA GLY A 296 -10.56 15.73 -1.24
C GLY A 296 -11.36 16.90 -1.81
N ASP A 297 -10.92 17.43 -2.93
CA ASP A 297 -11.64 18.45 -3.68
C ASP A 297 -12.35 17.81 -4.89
N PRO A 298 -13.68 17.71 -4.91
CA PRO A 298 -14.39 17.08 -6.02
C PRO A 298 -14.29 17.85 -7.34
N ALA A 299 -13.94 19.14 -7.30
CA ALA A 299 -13.67 19.93 -8.51
C ALA A 299 -12.29 19.62 -9.12
N ASN A 300 -11.36 19.13 -8.32
CA ASN A 300 -10.00 18.80 -8.70
C ASN A 300 -9.59 17.41 -8.21
N PRO A 301 -10.31 16.34 -8.59
CA PRO A 301 -10.15 15.03 -7.98
C PRO A 301 -8.79 14.37 -8.27
N LEU A 302 -8.10 14.75 -9.36
CA LEU A 302 -6.80 14.18 -9.76
C LEU A 302 -5.59 14.95 -9.26
N THR A 303 -5.78 16.19 -8.80
CA THR A 303 -4.67 17.05 -8.39
C THR A 303 -4.69 17.40 -6.91
N SER A 304 -5.86 17.33 -6.27
CA SER A 304 -5.99 17.59 -4.86
C SER A 304 -5.57 16.38 -4.00
N PHE A 305 -5.12 16.68 -2.81
CA PHE A 305 -4.86 15.72 -1.73
C PHE A 305 -5.43 16.27 -0.42
N TRP A 306 -5.49 15.45 0.61
CA TRP A 306 -5.98 15.87 1.91
C TRP A 306 -5.09 16.93 2.54
N VAL A 307 -5.72 17.90 3.19
CA VAL A 307 -5.02 18.95 3.94
C VAL A 307 -5.57 19.04 5.36
N SER A 308 -4.69 19.34 6.30
CA SER A 308 -5.05 19.66 7.67
C SER A 308 -5.36 21.16 7.84
N SER A 309 -5.71 21.57 9.04
CA SER A 309 -5.90 23.00 9.37
C SER A 309 -4.66 23.88 9.12
N ALA A 310 -3.49 23.26 9.01
CA ALA A 310 -2.24 23.93 8.63
C ALA A 310 -2.11 24.15 7.11
N LEU A 311 -3.12 23.82 6.30
CA LEU A 311 -3.13 23.87 4.83
C LEU A 311 -1.98 23.06 4.18
N ALA A 312 -1.52 22.04 4.88
CA ALA A 312 -0.50 21.09 4.45
C ALA A 312 -1.05 19.66 4.59
N PRO A 313 -0.45 18.65 3.91
CA PRO A 313 -0.83 17.26 4.10
C PRO A 313 -0.88 16.86 5.58
N PRO A 314 -1.91 16.13 6.02
CA PRO A 314 -1.99 15.65 7.40
C PRO A 314 -0.77 14.78 7.74
N ASN A 315 -0.23 14.96 8.94
CA ASN A 315 0.98 14.32 9.44
C ASN A 315 0.86 14.03 10.94
N VAL A 316 1.94 13.58 11.57
CA VAL A 316 1.96 13.23 13.00
C VAL A 316 1.59 14.39 13.93
N THR A 317 1.88 15.63 13.57
CA THR A 317 1.59 16.81 14.40
C THR A 317 0.20 17.39 14.13
N ASN A 318 -0.33 17.22 12.92
CA ASN A 318 -1.66 17.67 12.50
C ASN A 318 -2.36 16.52 11.75
N PRO A 319 -2.80 15.47 12.44
CA PRO A 319 -3.30 14.26 11.78
C PRO A 319 -4.73 14.39 11.23
N THR A 320 -5.48 15.40 11.68
CA THR A 320 -6.89 15.57 11.30
C THR A 320 -7.02 16.28 9.96
N PRO A 321 -7.54 15.63 8.92
CA PRO A 321 -7.83 16.28 7.64
C PRO A 321 -9.08 17.17 7.75
N ILE A 322 -9.11 18.23 6.95
CA ILE A 322 -10.29 19.08 6.79
C ILE A 322 -11.34 18.31 5.96
N VAL A 323 -12.56 18.25 6.45
CA VAL A 323 -13.71 17.78 5.68
C VAL A 323 -14.12 18.89 4.70
N ARG A 324 -13.86 18.69 3.40
CA ARG A 324 -14.22 19.70 2.37
C ARG A 324 -15.70 19.65 2.01
N VAL A 325 -16.27 18.44 1.91
CA VAL A 325 -17.71 18.24 1.68
C VAL A 325 -18.26 17.37 2.80
N PRO A 326 -19.05 17.92 3.72
CA PRO A 326 -19.56 17.17 4.88
C PRO A 326 -20.48 15.98 4.51
N ASN A 327 -21.20 16.10 3.41
CA ASN A 327 -22.18 15.12 2.94
C ASN A 327 -22.02 14.96 1.42
N GLN A 328 -20.95 14.31 1.00
CA GLN A 328 -20.79 13.87 -0.39
C GLN A 328 -21.70 12.69 -0.61
N ARG A 329 -22.72 12.88 -1.43
CA ARG A 329 -23.60 11.79 -1.83
C ARG A 329 -22.88 10.86 -2.78
N ILE A 330 -22.90 9.55 -2.46
CA ILE A 330 -22.33 8.50 -3.29
C ILE A 330 -23.34 7.37 -3.49
N PRO A 331 -23.29 6.65 -4.64
CA PRO A 331 -24.21 5.56 -4.89
C PRO A 331 -24.02 4.40 -3.92
N LEU A 332 -25.16 3.81 -3.52
CA LEU A 332 -25.27 2.60 -2.72
C LEU A 332 -26.08 1.57 -3.48
N LEU A 333 -25.60 0.35 -3.59
CA LEU A 333 -26.33 -0.80 -4.12
C LEU A 333 -26.47 -1.84 -3.02
N ALA A 334 -27.65 -2.44 -2.90
CA ALA A 334 -27.93 -3.44 -1.90
C ALA A 334 -28.78 -4.59 -2.47
N THR A 335 -28.66 -5.77 -1.87
CA THR A 335 -29.54 -6.89 -2.15
C THR A 335 -30.01 -7.54 -0.86
N LEU A 336 -31.25 -8.03 -0.87
CA LEU A 336 -31.81 -8.92 0.15
C LEU A 336 -32.22 -10.25 -0.47
N PRO A 337 -32.27 -11.35 0.31
CA PRO A 337 -32.90 -12.58 -0.15
C PRO A 337 -34.30 -12.32 -0.68
N SER A 338 -34.57 -12.71 -1.93
CA SER A 338 -35.85 -12.57 -2.57
C SER A 338 -36.82 -13.63 -2.09
N PRO A 339 -38.16 -13.49 -2.32
CA PRO A 339 -39.10 -14.57 -2.06
C PRO A 339 -38.76 -15.89 -2.73
N ALA A 340 -38.05 -15.87 -3.87
CA ALA A 340 -37.57 -17.07 -4.57
C ALA A 340 -36.50 -17.83 -3.79
N SER A 341 -35.83 -17.21 -2.82
CA SER A 341 -34.88 -17.89 -1.93
C SER A 341 -35.56 -18.88 -0.99
N GLY A 342 -36.87 -18.71 -0.76
CA GLY A 342 -37.63 -19.49 0.20
C GLY A 342 -37.31 -19.22 1.67
N LEU A 343 -36.47 -18.21 1.95
CA LEU A 343 -36.05 -17.84 3.30
C LEU A 343 -36.94 -16.76 3.89
N THR A 344 -37.06 -16.77 5.22
CA THR A 344 -37.75 -15.74 6.00
C THR A 344 -36.72 -14.90 6.73
N GLN A 345 -36.92 -13.59 6.79
CA GLN A 345 -36.05 -12.67 7.51
C GLN A 345 -35.96 -13.06 8.99
N PRO A 346 -34.75 -13.18 9.53
CA PRO A 346 -34.54 -13.38 10.96
C PRO A 346 -35.04 -12.16 11.77
N ALA A 347 -35.43 -12.37 13.00
CA ALA A 347 -35.94 -11.30 13.88
C ALA A 347 -34.94 -10.16 14.12
N ASN A 348 -33.62 -10.41 13.97
CA ASN A 348 -32.57 -9.40 14.10
C ASN A 348 -32.14 -8.83 12.73
N GLY A 349 -32.86 -9.11 11.65
CA GLY A 349 -32.47 -8.78 10.28
C GLY A 349 -31.51 -9.81 9.66
N TRP A 350 -31.17 -9.59 8.39
CA TRP A 350 -30.27 -10.45 7.64
C TRP A 350 -28.81 -10.16 8.03
N PRO A 351 -27.95 -11.18 8.27
CA PRO A 351 -26.52 -10.96 8.29
C PRO A 351 -26.08 -10.32 6.98
N VAL A 352 -25.05 -9.49 7.02
CA VAL A 352 -24.73 -8.61 5.91
C VAL A 352 -23.29 -8.80 5.43
N VAL A 353 -23.12 -8.69 4.12
CA VAL A 353 -21.82 -8.61 3.44
C VAL A 353 -21.59 -7.19 2.96
N ILE A 354 -20.49 -6.58 3.36
CA ILE A 354 -19.96 -5.40 2.68
C ILE A 354 -19.07 -5.90 1.55
N PHE A 355 -19.37 -5.50 0.31
CA PHE A 355 -18.58 -5.85 -0.86
C PHE A 355 -17.83 -4.63 -1.38
N GLN A 356 -16.52 -4.81 -1.69
CA GLN A 356 -15.69 -3.79 -2.32
C GLN A 356 -15.07 -4.30 -3.62
N HIS A 357 -15.37 -3.62 -4.71
CA HIS A 357 -14.93 -3.95 -6.07
C HIS A 357 -13.45 -3.61 -6.33
N GLY A 358 -12.88 -4.18 -7.41
CA GLY A 358 -11.55 -3.90 -7.93
C GLY A 358 -11.49 -2.67 -8.84
N VAL A 359 -10.27 -2.34 -9.30
CA VAL A 359 -10.05 -1.24 -10.26
C VAL A 359 -10.80 -1.49 -11.57
N THR A 360 -11.26 -0.42 -12.21
CA THR A 360 -12.10 -0.42 -13.43
C THR A 360 -13.46 -1.14 -13.27
N ARG A 361 -13.82 -1.51 -12.07
CA ARG A 361 -15.12 -2.08 -11.72
C ARG A 361 -15.91 -1.06 -10.88
N ASN A 362 -17.11 -1.41 -10.51
CA ASN A 362 -17.96 -0.58 -9.69
C ASN A 362 -18.87 -1.47 -8.80
N ARG A 363 -19.72 -0.85 -7.99
CA ARG A 363 -20.64 -1.51 -7.05
C ARG A 363 -21.48 -2.63 -7.66
N THR A 364 -21.78 -2.59 -8.97
CA THR A 364 -22.60 -3.63 -9.61
C THR A 364 -21.94 -4.99 -9.70
N LEU A 365 -20.59 -5.07 -9.52
CA LEU A 365 -19.88 -6.35 -9.51
C LEU A 365 -20.39 -7.29 -8.39
N MET A 366 -20.92 -6.74 -7.28
CA MET A 366 -21.52 -7.54 -6.21
C MET A 366 -22.66 -8.44 -6.69
N LEU A 367 -23.35 -8.07 -7.77
CA LEU A 367 -24.49 -8.82 -8.27
C LEU A 367 -24.10 -10.23 -8.75
N ALA A 368 -22.84 -10.44 -9.13
CA ALA A 368 -22.35 -11.76 -9.53
C ALA A 368 -22.28 -12.78 -8.37
N ILE A 369 -22.22 -12.29 -7.12
CA ILE A 369 -22.20 -13.15 -5.92
C ILE A 369 -23.49 -13.05 -5.09
N ALA A 370 -24.38 -12.15 -5.46
CA ALA A 370 -25.59 -11.83 -4.67
C ALA A 370 -26.48 -13.06 -4.45
N ASP A 371 -26.71 -13.89 -5.47
CA ASP A 371 -27.55 -15.08 -5.32
C ASP A 371 -26.93 -16.14 -4.41
N SER A 372 -25.61 -16.31 -4.47
CA SER A 372 -24.89 -17.23 -3.60
C SER A 372 -25.03 -16.84 -2.13
N PHE A 373 -24.97 -15.54 -1.83
CA PHE A 373 -25.18 -15.01 -0.48
C PHE A 373 -26.67 -15.02 -0.09
N ALA A 374 -27.58 -14.65 -1.00
CA ALA A 374 -29.01 -14.69 -0.75
C ALA A 374 -29.52 -16.11 -0.42
N GLN A 375 -28.98 -17.14 -1.11
CA GLN A 375 -29.26 -18.54 -0.80
C GLN A 375 -28.86 -18.92 0.63
N ALA A 376 -27.83 -18.30 1.17
CA ALA A 376 -27.35 -18.49 2.55
C ALA A 376 -27.99 -17.54 3.56
N GLY A 377 -28.94 -16.71 3.13
CA GLY A 377 -29.66 -15.77 4.00
C GLY A 377 -28.85 -14.52 4.37
N PHE A 378 -28.02 -14.01 3.46
CA PHE A 378 -27.27 -12.76 3.65
C PHE A 378 -27.78 -11.65 2.73
N ALA A 379 -27.82 -10.44 3.27
CA ALA A 379 -27.82 -9.21 2.50
C ALA A 379 -26.40 -8.92 1.95
N VAL A 380 -26.31 -8.22 0.81
CA VAL A 380 -25.04 -7.68 0.30
C VAL A 380 -25.19 -6.19 0.04
N VAL A 381 -24.22 -5.39 0.45
CA VAL A 381 -24.18 -3.93 0.22
C VAL A 381 -22.83 -3.54 -0.40
N ALA A 382 -22.84 -2.59 -1.33
CA ALA A 382 -21.64 -2.09 -2.00
C ALA A 382 -21.73 -0.61 -2.33
N ILE A 383 -20.59 0.06 -2.23
CA ILE A 383 -20.34 1.43 -2.71
C ILE A 383 -19.20 1.43 -3.72
N ASP A 384 -19.06 2.55 -4.45
CA ASP A 384 -17.92 2.71 -5.36
C ASP A 384 -16.71 3.29 -4.64
N LEU A 385 -15.52 2.82 -5.03
CA LEU A 385 -14.26 3.47 -4.68
C LEU A 385 -14.20 4.89 -5.27
N PRO A 386 -13.40 5.80 -4.71
CA PRO A 386 -13.11 7.08 -5.36
C PRO A 386 -12.68 6.89 -6.81
N LEU A 387 -13.10 7.79 -7.70
CA LEU A 387 -12.83 7.79 -9.15
C LEU A 387 -13.49 6.64 -9.94
N HIS A 388 -14.33 5.81 -9.31
CA HIS A 388 -15.06 4.72 -9.95
C HIS A 388 -16.56 5.02 -10.03
N GLY A 389 -17.29 4.25 -10.82
CA GLY A 389 -18.74 4.33 -10.92
C GLY A 389 -19.30 3.59 -12.12
N VAL A 390 -20.59 3.62 -12.29
CA VAL A 390 -21.25 3.07 -13.47
C VAL A 390 -21.13 4.08 -14.61
N THR A 391 -20.51 3.70 -15.72
CA THR A 391 -20.31 4.56 -16.89
C THR A 391 -21.36 4.34 -17.98
N ASP A 392 -21.98 3.15 -18.00
CA ASP A 392 -23.08 2.85 -18.91
C ASP A 392 -24.36 3.60 -18.47
N THR A 393 -24.69 4.66 -19.20
CA THR A 393 -25.87 5.50 -18.94
C THR A 393 -27.21 4.78 -19.16
N ALA A 394 -27.21 3.64 -19.85
CA ALA A 394 -28.40 2.79 -20.04
C ALA A 394 -28.61 1.81 -18.87
N SER A 395 -27.64 1.66 -17.99
CA SER A 395 -27.72 0.79 -16.83
C SER A 395 -28.82 1.28 -15.86
N PRO A 396 -29.69 0.39 -15.36
CA PRO A 396 -30.69 0.76 -14.34
C PRO A 396 -30.06 1.19 -13.01
N PHE A 397 -28.76 0.98 -12.85
CA PHE A 397 -27.99 1.35 -11.66
C PHE A 397 -27.19 2.64 -11.83
N TYR A 398 -27.23 3.27 -13.02
CA TYR A 398 -26.55 4.54 -13.27
C TYR A 398 -27.18 5.67 -12.45
N GLN A 399 -26.36 6.42 -11.71
CA GLN A 399 -26.77 7.57 -10.92
C GLN A 399 -26.08 8.85 -11.43
N GLY A 400 -26.14 9.06 -12.72
CA GLY A 400 -25.68 10.29 -13.36
C GLY A 400 -26.80 11.32 -13.54
N PRO A 401 -26.59 12.35 -14.39
CA PRO A 401 -27.58 13.37 -14.66
C PRO A 401 -28.93 12.79 -15.07
N GLY A 402 -29.99 13.21 -14.38
CA GLY A 402 -31.36 12.76 -14.65
C GLY A 402 -31.80 11.49 -13.91
N SER A 403 -30.94 10.86 -13.13
CA SER A 403 -31.34 9.73 -12.28
C SER A 403 -32.23 10.18 -11.11
N ALA A 404 -32.99 9.25 -10.52
CA ALA A 404 -33.88 9.53 -9.40
C ALA A 404 -33.16 10.06 -8.15
N PHE A 405 -31.90 9.73 -7.97
CA PHE A 405 -31.08 10.14 -6.81
C PHE A 405 -30.11 11.29 -7.11
N GLY A 406 -30.09 11.81 -8.34
CA GLY A 406 -29.20 12.89 -8.77
C GLY A 406 -27.91 12.41 -9.43
N ASN A 407 -26.95 13.32 -9.61
CA ASN A 407 -25.65 13.04 -10.25
C ASN A 407 -24.63 12.70 -9.16
N ASN A 408 -24.51 11.42 -8.81
CA ASN A 408 -23.74 10.94 -7.67
C ASN A 408 -22.58 9.98 -8.04
N GLU A 409 -22.40 9.68 -9.34
CA GLU A 409 -21.32 8.76 -9.76
C GLU A 409 -19.95 9.31 -9.36
N ARG A 410 -19.12 8.45 -8.79
CA ARG A 410 -17.82 8.86 -8.19
C ARG A 410 -16.68 8.98 -9.19
N HIS A 411 -16.89 8.62 -10.46
CA HIS A 411 -15.95 8.92 -11.56
C HIS A 411 -15.91 10.43 -11.90
N PHE A 412 -16.77 11.25 -11.25
CA PHE A 412 -16.86 12.71 -11.43
C PHE A 412 -17.06 13.14 -12.89
N ASN A 413 -17.61 12.25 -13.74
CA ASN A 413 -17.77 12.43 -15.18
C ASN A 413 -16.47 12.85 -15.89
N ARG A 414 -15.34 12.28 -15.43
CA ARG A 414 -14.02 12.57 -15.99
C ARG A 414 -13.78 11.74 -17.24
N ASP A 415 -13.12 12.37 -18.19
CA ASP A 415 -12.58 11.79 -19.42
C ASP A 415 -11.19 12.41 -19.59
N ASP A 416 -10.20 11.80 -18.93
CA ASP A 416 -8.82 12.30 -18.85
C ASP A 416 -7.83 11.35 -19.53
N VAL A 417 -8.23 10.09 -19.76
CA VAL A 417 -7.37 9.03 -20.27
C VAL A 417 -7.99 8.37 -21.49
N GLY A 418 -7.36 8.51 -22.63
CA GLY A 418 -7.81 7.85 -23.86
C GLY A 418 -7.38 6.38 -23.96
N ALA A 419 -7.86 5.71 -24.98
CA ALA A 419 -7.82 4.26 -25.22
C ALA A 419 -6.43 3.61 -25.29
N VAL A 420 -5.32 4.32 -25.11
CA VAL A 420 -3.95 3.78 -25.20
C VAL A 420 -3.02 4.45 -24.20
N GLY A 421 -3.54 4.88 -23.02
CA GLY A 421 -2.71 5.52 -22.02
C GLY A 421 -2.15 6.88 -22.43
N VAL A 422 -2.77 7.52 -23.38
CA VAL A 422 -2.54 8.91 -23.72
C VAL A 422 -3.45 9.72 -22.81
N LEU A 423 -2.90 10.70 -22.08
CA LEU A 423 -3.67 11.65 -21.27
C LEU A 423 -4.42 12.62 -22.20
N THR A 424 -5.30 12.07 -23.02
CA THR A 424 -6.19 12.85 -23.88
C THR A 424 -7.57 12.24 -23.79
N PRO A 425 -8.59 13.07 -23.57
CA PRO A 425 -9.96 12.64 -23.63
C PRO A 425 -10.24 11.85 -24.91
N ASP A 426 -10.95 10.72 -24.80
CA ASP A 426 -11.39 9.89 -25.93
C ASP A 426 -12.91 9.89 -26.12
N GLY A 427 -13.64 10.65 -25.32
CA GLY A 427 -15.09 10.75 -25.33
C GLY A 427 -15.79 9.72 -24.44
N GLU A 428 -15.03 8.85 -23.77
CA GLU A 428 -15.55 7.86 -22.83
C GLU A 428 -15.25 8.30 -21.39
N ILE A 429 -16.16 8.03 -20.47
CA ILE A 429 -15.94 8.34 -19.07
C ILE A 429 -14.98 7.32 -18.46
N ASP A 430 -13.93 7.81 -17.83
CA ASP A 430 -12.95 6.99 -17.11
C ASP A 430 -13.55 6.30 -15.89
N ASN A 431 -13.09 5.08 -15.62
CA ASN A 431 -13.52 4.30 -14.47
C ASN A 431 -12.32 3.77 -13.66
N GLY A 432 -11.79 4.62 -12.79
CA GLY A 432 -10.87 4.23 -11.72
C GLY A 432 -9.40 4.07 -12.07
N TRP A 433 -8.98 4.15 -13.33
CA TRP A 433 -7.55 4.07 -13.70
C TRP A 433 -6.70 5.14 -13.01
N GLN A 434 -7.25 6.33 -12.84
CA GLN A 434 -6.59 7.48 -12.27
C GLN A 434 -6.24 7.32 -10.78
N ILE A 435 -6.73 6.28 -10.10
CA ILE A 435 -6.38 5.99 -8.70
C ILE A 435 -4.88 5.65 -8.56
N PHE A 436 -4.25 5.13 -9.63
CA PHE A 436 -2.81 4.89 -9.70
C PHE A 436 -2.00 6.12 -10.10
N ASN A 437 -2.34 7.28 -9.63
CA ASN A 437 -1.69 8.55 -9.97
C ASN A 437 -0.25 8.61 -9.44
N VAL A 438 0.66 7.90 -10.12
CA VAL A 438 2.09 7.85 -9.75
C VAL A 438 2.80 9.19 -9.91
N ALA A 439 2.24 10.11 -10.71
CA ALA A 439 2.74 11.48 -10.86
C ALA A 439 2.37 12.36 -9.66
N ASN A 440 1.27 12.07 -8.98
CA ASN A 440 0.86 12.74 -7.74
C ASN A 440 0.53 11.69 -6.67
N PRO A 441 1.54 11.06 -6.06
CA PRO A 441 1.31 9.96 -5.12
C PRO A 441 0.61 10.41 -3.83
N LEU A 442 0.63 11.70 -3.48
CA LEU A 442 -0.19 12.21 -2.38
C LEU A 442 -1.68 12.13 -2.70
N ASN A 443 -2.07 12.40 -3.96
CA ASN A 443 -3.43 12.23 -4.44
C ASN A 443 -3.85 10.75 -4.42
N ALA A 444 -3.02 9.86 -4.99
CA ALA A 444 -3.26 8.42 -4.97
C ALA A 444 -3.44 7.89 -3.53
N ARG A 445 -2.50 8.23 -2.64
CA ARG A 445 -2.57 7.88 -1.21
C ARG A 445 -3.89 8.31 -0.57
N ASP A 446 -4.31 9.55 -0.84
CA ASP A 446 -5.45 10.12 -0.16
C ASP A 446 -6.80 9.65 -0.75
N HIS A 447 -6.84 9.16 -1.99
CA HIS A 447 -7.97 8.39 -2.50
C HIS A 447 -8.14 7.04 -1.80
N ILE A 448 -7.04 6.37 -1.47
CA ILE A 448 -7.09 5.13 -0.69
C ILE A 448 -7.57 5.42 0.74
N ARG A 449 -7.09 6.50 1.36
CA ARG A 449 -7.60 6.95 2.68
C ARG A 449 -9.09 7.24 2.64
N GLN A 450 -9.58 7.89 1.56
CA GLN A 450 -11.00 8.17 1.37
C GLN A 450 -11.80 6.87 1.25
N ALA A 451 -11.32 5.88 0.52
CA ALA A 451 -11.98 4.58 0.42
C ALA A 451 -12.11 3.90 1.79
N VAL A 452 -11.08 3.95 2.63
CA VAL A 452 -11.13 3.41 4.01
C VAL A 452 -12.14 4.18 4.87
N ALA A 453 -12.18 5.51 4.76
CA ALA A 453 -13.16 6.34 5.47
C ALA A 453 -14.61 6.01 5.05
N ASP A 454 -14.84 5.80 3.75
CA ASP A 454 -16.14 5.49 3.19
C ASP A 454 -16.62 4.08 3.61
N MET A 455 -15.73 3.08 3.57
CA MET A 455 -16.05 1.73 4.08
C MET A 455 -16.37 1.74 5.57
N THR A 456 -15.66 2.55 6.37
CA THR A 456 -15.96 2.72 7.79
C THR A 456 -17.33 3.39 8.00
N ALA A 457 -17.65 4.43 7.22
CA ALA A 457 -18.95 5.10 7.28
C ALA A 457 -20.08 4.14 6.89
N LEU A 458 -19.90 3.34 5.83
CA LEU A 458 -20.87 2.33 5.42
C LEU A 458 -21.09 1.29 6.52
N ALA A 459 -20.02 0.71 7.07
CA ALA A 459 -20.13 -0.30 8.13
C ALA A 459 -20.91 0.22 9.34
N ARG A 460 -20.66 1.47 9.74
CA ARG A 460 -21.35 2.12 10.87
C ARG A 460 -22.77 2.61 10.54
N THR A 461 -23.14 2.60 9.25
CA THR A 461 -24.51 2.92 8.81
C THR A 461 -25.42 1.70 8.82
N LEU A 462 -24.89 0.47 8.72
CA LEU A 462 -25.68 -0.75 8.64
C LEU A 462 -26.75 -0.91 9.72
N PRO A 463 -26.52 -0.54 11.01
CA PRO A 463 -27.54 -0.67 12.05
C PRO A 463 -28.80 0.19 11.82
N THR A 464 -28.71 1.19 10.95
CA THR A 464 -29.79 2.15 10.67
C THR A 464 -30.17 2.19 9.19
N LEU A 465 -29.59 1.31 8.38
CA LEU A 465 -29.92 1.20 6.96
C LEU A 465 -31.26 0.47 6.82
N ASP A 466 -32.27 1.21 6.37
CA ASP A 466 -33.62 0.77 6.23
C ASP A 466 -33.94 0.44 4.76
N PHE A 467 -34.64 -0.66 4.55
CA PHE A 467 -35.13 -1.07 3.24
C PHE A 467 -36.61 -0.76 3.14
N PRO A 468 -37.10 -0.33 1.98
CA PRO A 468 -38.51 0.12 1.83
C PRO A 468 -39.46 -1.08 1.75
N ASP A 469 -39.60 -1.86 2.81
CA ASP A 469 -40.50 -3.00 2.95
C ASP A 469 -41.81 -2.68 3.69
N GLY A 470 -41.88 -1.49 4.31
CA GLY A 470 -43.10 -0.94 4.94
C GLY A 470 -43.22 -1.26 6.42
N ASP A 471 -42.19 -1.78 7.06
CA ASP A 471 -42.18 -1.98 8.50
C ASP A 471 -41.06 -1.14 9.17
N THR A 472 -40.80 -1.34 10.45
CA THR A 472 -39.79 -0.63 11.24
C THR A 472 -38.81 -1.58 11.96
N ASN A 473 -38.83 -2.85 11.56
CA ASN A 473 -37.91 -3.84 12.12
C ASN A 473 -36.51 -3.65 11.54
N PRO A 474 -35.45 -4.06 12.25
CA PRO A 474 -34.11 -4.05 11.67
C PRO A 474 -34.03 -4.98 10.47
N ASP A 475 -33.61 -4.45 9.31
CA ASP A 475 -33.38 -5.25 8.11
C ASP A 475 -32.06 -6.00 8.12
N LEU A 476 -31.05 -5.46 8.79
CA LEU A 476 -29.70 -5.98 8.82
C LEU A 476 -29.24 -6.32 10.24
N ASP A 477 -28.69 -7.49 10.41
CA ASP A 477 -27.96 -7.88 11.62
C ASP A 477 -26.51 -7.34 11.58
N ALA A 478 -26.34 -6.12 12.04
CA ALA A 478 -25.04 -5.45 12.08
C ALA A 478 -24.04 -6.09 13.08
N SER A 479 -24.45 -7.08 13.86
CA SER A 479 -23.53 -7.91 14.67
C SER A 479 -22.86 -9.04 13.85
N ARG A 480 -23.30 -9.24 12.61
CA ARG A 480 -22.85 -10.31 11.71
C ARG A 480 -22.47 -9.72 10.36
N VAL A 481 -21.40 -8.93 10.34
CA VAL A 481 -20.88 -8.32 9.12
C VAL A 481 -19.69 -9.12 8.61
N HIS A 482 -19.81 -9.62 7.38
CA HIS A 482 -18.70 -10.20 6.62
C HIS A 482 -18.23 -9.22 5.56
N PHE A 483 -16.92 -9.16 5.32
CA PHE A 483 -16.35 -8.32 4.28
C PHE A 483 -15.88 -9.17 3.09
N VAL A 484 -16.18 -8.73 1.86
CA VAL A 484 -15.64 -9.33 0.63
C VAL A 484 -14.94 -8.25 -0.18
N GLY A 485 -13.63 -8.38 -0.34
CA GLY A 485 -12.83 -7.48 -1.17
C GLY A 485 -12.30 -8.19 -2.41
N ALA A 486 -12.31 -7.51 -3.55
CA ALA A 486 -11.79 -8.02 -4.82
C ALA A 486 -10.66 -7.15 -5.36
N SER A 487 -9.48 -7.76 -5.68
CA SER A 487 -8.38 -7.04 -6.35
C SER A 487 -7.99 -5.75 -5.59
N LEU A 488 -8.05 -4.58 -6.23
CA LEU A 488 -7.85 -3.28 -5.58
C LEU A 488 -8.70 -3.13 -4.31
N GLY A 489 -9.96 -3.59 -4.33
CA GLY A 489 -10.82 -3.60 -3.14
C GLY A 489 -10.26 -4.48 -2.02
N ALA A 490 -9.65 -5.63 -2.33
CA ALA A 490 -9.00 -6.50 -1.36
C ALA A 490 -7.70 -5.88 -0.79
N ILE A 491 -6.93 -5.19 -1.64
CA ILE A 491 -5.71 -4.47 -1.23
C ILE A 491 -6.05 -3.36 -0.24
N ILE A 492 -7.00 -2.49 -0.60
CA ILE A 492 -7.45 -1.38 0.28
C ILE A 492 -8.08 -1.92 1.56
N SER A 493 -8.78 -3.05 1.47
CA SER A 493 -9.39 -3.69 2.65
C SER A 493 -8.36 -4.17 3.66
N GLY A 494 -7.15 -4.54 3.23
CA GLY A 494 -6.06 -4.85 4.16
C GLY A 494 -5.71 -3.68 5.09
N VAL A 495 -5.87 -2.43 4.60
CA VAL A 495 -5.74 -1.22 5.42
C VAL A 495 -6.98 -1.04 6.32
N PHE A 496 -8.19 -1.13 5.74
CA PHE A 496 -9.45 -1.01 6.48
C PHE A 496 -9.52 -1.98 7.66
N LEU A 497 -9.22 -3.25 7.44
CA LEU A 497 -9.21 -4.29 8.46
C LEU A 497 -8.15 -4.06 9.56
N GLY A 498 -7.08 -3.33 9.24
CA GLY A 498 -6.04 -3.00 10.21
C GLY A 498 -6.37 -1.79 11.08
N VAL A 499 -7.38 -0.96 10.71
CA VAL A 499 -7.78 0.24 11.46
C VAL A 499 -9.21 0.20 11.99
N SER A 500 -10.02 -0.78 11.58
CA SER A 500 -11.43 -0.89 11.95
C SER A 500 -11.76 -2.30 12.46
N SER A 501 -12.62 -2.37 13.47
CA SER A 501 -13.22 -3.60 13.98
C SER A 501 -14.71 -3.72 13.63
N ASP A 502 -15.20 -2.91 12.69
CA ASP A 502 -16.63 -2.82 12.35
C ASP A 502 -17.14 -4.03 11.55
N VAL A 503 -16.24 -4.98 11.16
CA VAL A 503 -16.61 -6.24 10.50
C VAL A 503 -16.10 -7.44 11.30
N SER A 504 -16.76 -8.58 11.14
CA SER A 504 -16.44 -9.78 11.95
C SER A 504 -15.41 -10.69 11.30
N THR A 505 -15.47 -10.84 9.98
CA THR A 505 -14.62 -11.75 9.17
C THR A 505 -14.44 -11.17 7.78
N ALA A 506 -13.38 -11.58 7.06
CA ALA A 506 -13.16 -11.10 5.69
C ALA A 506 -12.71 -12.20 4.74
N THR A 507 -13.23 -12.15 3.50
CA THR A 507 -12.71 -12.88 2.34
C THR A 507 -12.11 -11.89 1.35
N LEU A 508 -10.83 -12.09 1.00
CA LEU A 508 -10.07 -11.21 0.13
C LEU A 508 -9.60 -11.97 -1.10
N GLN A 509 -10.07 -11.57 -2.28
CA GLN A 509 -9.69 -12.18 -3.54
C GLN A 509 -8.55 -11.39 -4.18
N SER A 510 -7.41 -12.05 -4.42
CA SER A 510 -6.18 -11.48 -4.99
C SER A 510 -5.76 -10.17 -4.32
N PRO A 511 -5.59 -10.12 -2.98
CA PRO A 511 -4.96 -9.00 -2.31
C PRO A 511 -3.47 -8.97 -2.64
N GLY A 512 -2.77 -7.87 -2.33
CA GLY A 512 -1.32 -7.81 -2.51
C GLY A 512 -0.69 -6.60 -1.85
N GLY A 513 0.63 -6.67 -1.65
CA GLY A 513 1.48 -5.61 -1.12
C GLY A 513 2.96 -6.01 -1.16
N PRO A 514 3.90 -5.06 -1.12
CA PRO A 514 3.70 -3.60 -1.17
C PRO A 514 3.13 -3.11 -2.49
N TRP A 515 2.50 -1.94 -2.48
CA TRP A 515 1.89 -1.32 -3.67
C TRP A 515 2.84 -1.25 -4.86
N THR A 516 4.07 -0.85 -4.63
CA THR A 516 5.07 -0.70 -5.69
C THR A 516 5.45 -2.05 -6.31
N SER A 517 5.49 -3.15 -5.55
CA SER A 517 5.79 -4.46 -6.11
C SER A 517 4.67 -4.95 -7.05
N ILE A 518 3.42 -4.66 -6.75
CA ILE A 518 2.30 -4.96 -7.65
C ILE A 518 2.48 -4.27 -9.00
N LEU A 519 2.99 -3.02 -8.99
CA LEU A 519 3.19 -2.24 -10.21
C LEU A 519 4.49 -2.60 -10.94
N THR A 520 5.53 -3.01 -10.21
CA THR A 520 6.87 -3.22 -10.76
C THR A 520 7.18 -4.68 -11.09
N ASP A 521 6.42 -5.64 -10.57
CA ASP A 521 6.59 -7.05 -10.87
C ASP A 521 6.49 -7.30 -12.39
N PRO A 522 7.45 -8.00 -13.00
CA PRO A 522 7.40 -8.34 -14.42
C PRO A 522 6.15 -9.12 -14.83
N GLN A 523 5.57 -9.90 -13.92
CA GLN A 523 4.36 -10.69 -14.16
C GLN A 523 3.07 -9.83 -14.11
N ALA A 524 3.12 -8.60 -13.56
CA ALA A 524 2.02 -7.66 -13.60
C ALA A 524 1.81 -7.13 -15.03
N GLY A 525 1.14 -7.94 -15.86
CA GLY A 525 0.89 -7.64 -17.27
C GLY A 525 -0.19 -6.58 -17.45
N ASP A 526 -1.28 -6.69 -16.70
CA ASP A 526 -2.48 -5.89 -16.94
C ASP A 526 -2.33 -4.42 -16.49
N PHE A 527 -1.75 -4.20 -15.30
CA PHE A 527 -1.60 -2.87 -14.71
C PHE A 527 -0.14 -2.41 -14.66
N GLY A 528 0.78 -3.28 -14.29
CA GLY A 528 2.18 -2.94 -14.12
C GLY A 528 2.90 -2.65 -15.44
N ALA A 529 2.62 -3.41 -16.51
CA ALA A 529 3.30 -3.22 -17.79
C ALA A 529 3.04 -1.82 -18.40
N PRO A 530 1.79 -1.31 -18.45
CA PRO A 530 1.52 0.06 -18.91
C PRO A 530 2.24 1.13 -18.07
N ILE A 531 2.27 0.98 -16.74
CA ILE A 531 2.94 1.94 -15.85
C ILE A 531 4.46 1.92 -16.09
N ARG A 532 5.08 0.73 -16.22
CA ARG A 532 6.51 0.62 -16.53
C ARG A 532 6.84 1.22 -17.91
N ALA A 533 5.97 1.04 -18.90
CA ALA A 533 6.13 1.67 -20.23
C ALA A 533 6.07 3.19 -20.13
N ALA A 534 5.12 3.74 -19.37
CA ALA A 534 4.99 5.18 -19.15
C ALA A 534 6.21 5.77 -18.43
N LEU A 535 6.72 5.11 -17.40
CA LEU A 535 7.93 5.52 -16.70
C LEU A 535 9.16 5.46 -17.63
N SER A 536 9.26 4.42 -18.46
CA SER A 536 10.34 4.29 -19.44
C SER A 536 10.34 5.43 -20.46
N ALA A 537 9.16 5.84 -20.94
CA ALA A 537 9.02 6.97 -21.84
C ALA A 537 9.48 8.30 -21.22
N GLN A 538 9.55 8.38 -19.89
CA GLN A 538 10.02 9.55 -19.15
C GLN A 538 11.49 9.44 -18.69
N GLY A 539 12.23 8.47 -19.22
CA GLY A 539 13.62 8.26 -18.87
C GLY A 539 13.85 7.48 -17.59
N LEU A 540 12.82 6.77 -17.10
CA LEU A 540 12.88 5.90 -15.93
C LEU A 540 12.59 4.43 -16.33
N PRO A 541 13.39 3.81 -17.21
CA PRO A 541 13.17 2.42 -17.59
C PRO A 541 13.54 1.47 -16.44
N PRO A 542 12.80 0.35 -16.27
CA PRO A 542 13.14 -0.69 -15.30
C PRO A 542 14.59 -1.15 -15.39
N GLY A 543 15.21 -1.44 -14.24
CA GLY A 543 16.60 -1.83 -14.14
C GLY A 543 17.60 -0.67 -14.15
N THR A 544 17.15 0.57 -14.04
CA THR A 544 18.00 1.75 -13.87
C THR A 544 17.92 2.29 -12.45
N VAL A 545 18.99 2.92 -12.00
CA VAL A 545 19.05 3.58 -10.67
C VAL A 545 17.93 4.63 -10.54
N GLY A 546 17.62 5.34 -11.61
CA GLY A 546 16.51 6.32 -11.61
C GLY A 546 15.16 5.67 -11.36
N PHE A 547 14.89 4.51 -11.97
CA PHE A 547 13.67 3.74 -11.73
C PHE A 547 13.61 3.22 -10.28
N ASP A 548 14.68 2.63 -9.79
CA ASP A 548 14.73 2.07 -8.43
C ASP A 548 14.56 3.16 -7.37
N ASN A 549 15.17 4.33 -7.57
CA ASN A 549 14.97 5.49 -6.73
C ASN A 549 13.52 6.00 -6.77
N PHE A 550 12.91 6.07 -7.96
CA PHE A 550 11.52 6.46 -8.10
C PHE A 550 10.58 5.50 -7.36
N VAL A 551 10.78 4.20 -7.53
CA VAL A 551 9.96 3.16 -6.88
C VAL A 551 10.10 3.23 -5.36
N ARG A 552 11.31 3.38 -4.84
CA ARG A 552 11.60 3.57 -3.41
C ARG A 552 10.87 4.80 -2.84
N ASP A 553 10.96 5.92 -3.55
CA ASP A 553 10.37 7.18 -3.11
C ASP A 553 8.83 7.15 -3.23
N LEU A 554 8.30 6.51 -4.27
CA LEU A 554 6.86 6.24 -4.41
C LEU A 554 6.35 5.40 -3.24
N GLN A 555 7.04 4.29 -2.91
CA GLN A 555 6.69 3.45 -1.77
C GLN A 555 6.69 4.26 -0.48
N THR A 556 7.68 5.12 -0.28
CA THR A 556 7.75 5.99 0.90
C THR A 556 6.52 6.88 1.04
N VAL A 557 6.00 7.46 -0.06
CA VAL A 557 4.80 8.30 -0.01
C VAL A 557 3.53 7.49 0.24
N ILE A 558 3.47 6.25 -0.28
CA ILE A 558 2.27 5.39 -0.23
C ILE A 558 2.23 4.52 1.04
N ASP A 559 3.33 4.28 1.73
CA ASP A 559 3.41 3.46 2.95
C ASP A 559 2.23 3.67 3.93
N PRO A 560 1.74 4.91 4.19
CA PRO A 560 0.61 5.13 5.10
C PRO A 560 -0.72 4.53 4.65
N VAL A 561 -0.78 3.95 3.46
CA VAL A 561 -1.97 3.25 2.92
C VAL A 561 -1.60 1.89 2.30
N ASP A 562 -0.42 1.38 2.60
CA ASP A 562 0.00 0.05 2.14
C ASP A 562 -0.48 -1.02 3.13
N PRO A 563 -1.22 -2.04 2.68
CA PRO A 563 -1.79 -3.08 3.54
C PRO A 563 -0.73 -3.84 4.34
N ILE A 564 0.52 -3.92 3.85
CA ILE A 564 1.58 -4.61 4.59
C ILE A 564 1.90 -3.94 5.94
N ASN A 565 1.74 -2.62 6.04
CA ASN A 565 1.93 -1.88 7.28
C ASN A 565 0.81 -2.12 8.32
N TYR A 566 -0.33 -2.63 7.88
CA TYR A 566 -1.50 -2.92 8.69
C TYR A 566 -1.72 -4.42 8.91
N ALA A 567 -0.88 -5.27 8.30
CA ALA A 567 -1.09 -6.70 8.26
C ALA A 567 -1.19 -7.35 9.66
N ALA A 568 -0.30 -6.97 10.56
CA ALA A 568 -0.31 -7.50 11.93
C ALA A 568 -1.59 -7.13 12.70
N ALA A 569 -2.08 -5.89 12.54
CA ALA A 569 -3.31 -5.42 13.17
C ALA A 569 -4.55 -6.12 12.59
N ALA A 570 -4.63 -6.24 11.26
CA ALA A 570 -5.72 -6.93 10.58
C ALA A 570 -5.81 -8.41 11.02
N ALA A 571 -4.69 -9.13 11.02
CA ALA A 571 -4.66 -10.54 11.40
C ALA A 571 -4.95 -10.78 12.89
N ALA A 572 -4.62 -9.82 13.76
CA ALA A 572 -4.93 -9.90 15.19
C ALA A 572 -6.42 -9.70 15.49
N THR A 573 -7.15 -9.01 14.62
CA THR A 573 -8.54 -8.60 14.85
C THR A 573 -9.54 -9.44 14.07
N HIS A 574 -9.17 -9.92 12.87
CA HIS A 574 -10.09 -10.56 11.94
C HIS A 574 -9.62 -11.94 11.49
N PRO A 575 -10.50 -12.94 11.47
CA PRO A 575 -10.32 -14.15 10.68
C PRO A 575 -10.30 -13.80 9.19
N LEU A 576 -9.26 -14.23 8.47
CA LEU A 576 -9.01 -13.90 7.08
C LEU A 576 -9.05 -15.14 6.18
N HIS A 577 -9.84 -15.09 5.13
CA HIS A 577 -9.88 -16.05 4.04
C HIS A 577 -9.36 -15.39 2.77
N VAL A 578 -8.24 -15.86 2.24
CA VAL A 578 -7.64 -15.32 1.01
C VAL A 578 -7.82 -16.31 -0.12
N LEU A 579 -8.29 -15.80 -1.26
CA LEU A 579 -8.43 -16.55 -2.51
C LEU A 579 -7.38 -16.03 -3.50
N GLU A 580 -6.53 -16.93 -3.98
CA GLU A 580 -5.46 -16.61 -4.92
C GLU A 580 -5.57 -17.48 -6.17
N ILE A 581 -5.43 -16.89 -7.35
CA ILE A 581 -5.30 -17.61 -8.62
C ILE A 581 -3.81 -17.74 -8.97
N LEU A 582 -3.33 -18.94 -9.20
CA LEU A 582 -1.95 -19.15 -9.65
C LEU A 582 -1.76 -18.62 -11.07
N GLY A 583 -0.74 -17.80 -11.26
CA GLY A 583 -0.46 -17.15 -12.55
C GLY A 583 -1.32 -15.91 -12.80
N ASP A 584 -1.87 -15.29 -11.78
CA ASP A 584 -2.58 -14.02 -11.87
C ASP A 584 -1.66 -12.92 -12.46
N THR A 585 -2.11 -12.24 -13.52
CA THR A 585 -1.36 -11.19 -14.22
C THR A 585 -1.79 -9.78 -13.84
N ALA A 586 -2.88 -9.64 -13.12
CA ALA A 586 -3.35 -8.36 -12.59
C ALA A 586 -2.71 -8.04 -11.23
N VAL A 587 -2.83 -8.98 -10.29
CA VAL A 587 -2.08 -8.96 -9.02
C VAL A 587 -1.21 -10.22 -8.98
N PRO A 588 0.10 -10.12 -9.28
CA PRO A 588 0.99 -11.27 -9.27
C PRO A 588 0.98 -12.04 -7.94
N ASN A 589 1.31 -13.33 -7.98
CA ASN A 589 1.26 -14.13 -6.76
C ASN A 589 2.29 -13.69 -5.70
N ALA A 590 3.47 -13.21 -6.10
CA ALA A 590 4.50 -12.81 -5.13
C ALA A 590 4.04 -11.71 -4.15
N PRO A 591 3.39 -10.60 -4.56
CA PRO A 591 2.76 -9.64 -3.64
C PRO A 591 1.66 -10.23 -2.76
N THR A 592 0.86 -11.16 -3.28
CA THR A 592 -0.20 -11.84 -2.51
C THR A 592 0.41 -12.76 -1.45
N ASP A 593 1.38 -13.58 -1.83
CA ASP A 593 2.11 -14.47 -0.94
C ASP A 593 2.84 -13.70 0.17
N TYR A 594 3.46 -12.57 -0.17
CA TYR A 594 4.13 -11.74 0.82
C TYR A 594 3.15 -11.19 1.85
N LEU A 595 2.02 -10.62 1.41
CA LEU A 595 1.01 -10.10 2.32
C LEU A 595 0.38 -11.23 3.16
N ALA A 596 0.09 -12.38 2.56
CA ALA A 596 -0.41 -13.56 3.27
C ALA A 596 0.58 -14.05 4.35
N SER A 597 1.88 -14.00 4.07
CA SER A 597 2.92 -14.34 5.04
C SER A 597 2.95 -13.38 6.23
N LEU A 598 2.72 -12.09 6.00
CA LEU A 598 2.64 -11.07 7.06
C LEU A 598 1.38 -11.23 7.92
N TRP A 599 0.28 -11.72 7.34
CA TRP A 599 -0.93 -12.13 8.06
C TRP A 599 -0.75 -13.47 8.81
N GLY A 600 0.33 -14.21 8.56
CA GLY A 600 0.57 -15.53 9.14
C GLY A 600 -0.39 -16.60 8.62
N LEU A 601 -0.89 -16.47 7.39
CA LEU A 601 -1.89 -17.40 6.84
C LEU A 601 -1.24 -18.71 6.37
N PRO A 602 -1.72 -19.86 6.89
CA PRO A 602 -1.34 -21.15 6.32
C PRO A 602 -2.00 -21.36 4.95
N SER A 603 -1.33 -22.13 4.09
CA SER A 603 -1.95 -22.66 2.86
C SER A 603 -3.00 -23.69 3.22
N VAL A 604 -4.20 -23.58 2.63
CA VAL A 604 -5.34 -24.49 2.87
C VAL A 604 -5.73 -25.16 1.57
N SER A 605 -5.49 -26.48 1.48
CA SER A 605 -5.86 -27.30 0.31
C SER A 605 -6.90 -28.38 0.63
N THR A 606 -7.30 -28.48 1.90
CA THR A 606 -8.38 -29.37 2.36
C THR A 606 -9.29 -28.63 3.34
N THR A 607 -10.52 -29.08 3.48
CA THR A 607 -11.46 -28.47 4.44
C THR A 607 -10.84 -28.40 5.83
N THR A 608 -10.79 -27.16 6.36
CA THR A 608 -10.29 -26.86 7.69
C THR A 608 -11.43 -26.23 8.50
N ALA A 609 -11.75 -26.81 9.65
CA ALA A 609 -12.83 -26.33 10.49
C ALA A 609 -12.48 -26.49 11.97
N VAL A 610 -13.02 -25.59 12.79
CA VAL A 610 -12.88 -25.59 14.26
C VAL A 610 -14.26 -25.39 14.89
N THR A 611 -14.37 -25.73 16.17
CA THR A 611 -15.62 -25.52 16.90
C THR A 611 -15.76 -24.05 17.31
N PRO A 612 -16.86 -23.36 16.96
CA PRO A 612 -17.11 -22.00 17.45
C PRO A 612 -17.02 -21.90 18.98
N PRO A 613 -16.51 -20.78 19.53
CA PRO A 613 -16.20 -19.51 18.87
C PRO A 613 -14.80 -19.43 18.23
N ALA A 614 -14.04 -20.51 18.19
CA ALA A 614 -12.74 -20.52 17.50
C ALA A 614 -12.91 -20.27 15.99
N THR A 615 -11.90 -19.65 15.39
CA THR A 615 -11.88 -19.28 13.97
C THR A 615 -10.63 -19.82 13.29
N VAL A 616 -10.71 -19.94 11.96
CA VAL A 616 -9.59 -20.28 11.09
C VAL A 616 -9.26 -19.09 10.19
N SER A 617 -7.99 -18.98 9.81
CA SER A 617 -7.55 -18.08 8.75
C SER A 617 -6.68 -18.88 7.78
N GLY A 618 -6.68 -18.53 6.49
CA GLY A 618 -5.87 -19.23 5.53
C GLY A 618 -5.96 -18.67 4.12
N ILE A 619 -5.00 -19.08 3.29
CA ILE A 619 -4.97 -18.80 1.86
C ILE A 619 -5.25 -20.07 1.07
N VAL A 620 -6.21 -19.98 0.14
CA VAL A 620 -6.55 -21.04 -0.80
C VAL A 620 -6.06 -20.64 -2.18
N ARG A 621 -5.26 -21.51 -2.81
CA ARG A 621 -4.70 -21.30 -4.14
C ARG A 621 -5.44 -22.12 -5.17
N PHE A 622 -5.84 -21.47 -6.27
CA PHE A 622 -6.56 -22.09 -7.36
C PHE A 622 -5.62 -22.32 -8.55
N ASN A 623 -5.63 -23.53 -9.08
CA ASN A 623 -4.75 -23.97 -10.17
C ASN A 623 -5.33 -23.70 -11.57
N ALA A 624 -6.49 -23.08 -11.66
CA ALA A 624 -7.18 -22.72 -12.90
C ALA A 624 -7.98 -21.43 -12.69
N GLY A 625 -8.50 -20.87 -13.78
CA GLY A 625 -9.24 -19.62 -13.76
C GLY A 625 -8.37 -18.42 -14.16
N ASN A 626 -8.86 -17.22 -13.84
CA ASN A 626 -8.18 -15.94 -14.04
C ASN A 626 -8.55 -14.96 -12.91
N HIS A 627 -7.96 -13.77 -12.94
CA HIS A 627 -8.16 -12.73 -11.93
C HIS A 627 -9.64 -12.44 -11.59
N GLY A 628 -10.56 -12.60 -12.54
CA GLY A 628 -12.01 -12.35 -12.35
C GLY A 628 -12.83 -13.54 -11.88
N SER A 629 -12.22 -14.70 -11.63
CA SER A 629 -12.95 -15.98 -11.50
C SER A 629 -13.91 -16.09 -10.31
N LEU A 630 -13.81 -15.25 -9.28
CA LEU A 630 -14.85 -15.19 -8.24
C LEU A 630 -16.20 -14.72 -8.80
N PHE A 631 -16.20 -13.90 -9.86
CA PHE A 631 -17.37 -13.21 -10.41
C PHE A 631 -17.75 -13.66 -11.82
N ASP A 632 -16.81 -14.24 -12.56
CA ASP A 632 -16.96 -14.61 -13.96
C ASP A 632 -16.58 -16.09 -14.18
N PRO A 633 -17.58 -16.93 -14.50
CA PRO A 633 -17.35 -18.37 -14.73
C PRO A 633 -16.72 -18.69 -16.09
N THR A 634 -16.50 -17.71 -16.98
CA THR A 634 -16.13 -17.97 -18.38
C THR A 634 -14.79 -18.68 -18.53
N SER A 635 -13.80 -18.39 -17.67
CA SER A 635 -12.49 -19.06 -17.72
C SER A 635 -12.49 -20.43 -17.03
N SER A 636 -13.25 -20.59 -15.95
CA SER A 636 -13.40 -21.86 -15.22
C SER A 636 -14.65 -21.84 -14.34
N PRO A 637 -15.79 -22.37 -14.80
CA PRO A 637 -17.00 -22.46 -13.96
C PRO A 637 -16.77 -23.19 -12.64
N ALA A 638 -15.93 -24.22 -12.64
CA ALA A 638 -15.62 -25.00 -11.44
C ALA A 638 -14.90 -24.17 -10.37
N VAL A 639 -13.98 -23.31 -10.78
CA VAL A 639 -13.28 -22.38 -9.88
C VAL A 639 -14.26 -21.34 -9.32
N THR A 640 -15.09 -20.73 -10.17
CA THR A 640 -16.10 -19.75 -9.73
C THR A 640 -17.02 -20.32 -8.67
N VAL A 641 -17.58 -21.52 -8.92
CA VAL A 641 -18.48 -22.20 -7.97
C VAL A 641 -17.76 -22.49 -6.66
N GLU A 642 -16.52 -22.98 -6.72
CA GLU A 642 -15.75 -23.31 -5.52
C GLU A 642 -15.40 -22.06 -4.72
N MET A 643 -14.91 -21.00 -5.37
CA MET A 643 -14.61 -19.70 -4.72
C MET A 643 -15.83 -19.11 -4.03
N GLN A 644 -16.97 -19.03 -4.73
CA GLN A 644 -18.21 -18.50 -4.16
C GLN A 644 -18.68 -19.32 -2.97
N ARG A 645 -18.63 -20.66 -3.08
CA ARG A 645 -19.01 -21.56 -1.99
C ARG A 645 -18.13 -21.37 -0.76
N GLN A 646 -16.81 -21.32 -0.94
CA GLN A 646 -15.88 -21.07 0.16
C GLN A 646 -16.16 -19.73 0.83
N THR A 647 -16.36 -18.66 0.05
CA THR A 647 -16.65 -17.32 0.55
C THR A 647 -17.93 -17.30 1.38
N VAL A 648 -19.02 -17.89 0.87
CA VAL A 648 -20.31 -17.98 1.57
C VAL A 648 -20.21 -18.82 2.85
N THR A 649 -19.53 -19.98 2.77
CA THR A 649 -19.38 -20.86 3.93
C THR A 649 -18.56 -20.22 5.03
N PHE A 650 -17.49 -19.49 4.68
CA PHE A 650 -16.67 -18.77 5.63
C PHE A 650 -17.46 -17.69 6.35
N ALA A 651 -18.26 -16.90 5.60
CA ALA A 651 -19.18 -15.91 6.18
C ALA A 651 -20.25 -16.57 7.10
N ALA A 652 -20.92 -17.62 6.61
CA ALA A 652 -21.98 -18.30 7.35
C ALA A 652 -21.49 -18.98 8.62
N SER A 653 -20.29 -19.55 8.60
CA SER A 653 -19.64 -20.16 9.76
C SER A 653 -19.00 -19.15 10.71
N ARG A 654 -19.05 -17.85 10.41
CA ARG A 654 -18.38 -16.77 11.17
C ARG A 654 -16.87 -17.02 11.28
N GLY A 655 -16.25 -17.49 10.18
CA GLY A 655 -14.83 -17.77 10.14
C GLY A 655 -14.39 -19.06 10.82
N SER A 656 -15.31 -19.94 11.23
CA SER A 656 -14.91 -21.21 11.87
C SER A 656 -14.59 -22.31 10.86
N ALA A 657 -14.83 -22.12 9.56
CA ALA A 657 -14.54 -23.12 8.54
C ALA A 657 -14.15 -22.48 7.19
N ILE A 658 -13.06 -22.98 6.60
CA ILE A 658 -12.73 -22.86 5.18
C ILE A 658 -13.07 -24.21 4.56
N GLN A 659 -14.15 -24.28 3.80
CA GLN A 659 -14.68 -25.55 3.25
C GLN A 659 -14.25 -25.71 1.80
N ILE A 660 -13.48 -26.75 1.52
CA ILE A 660 -13.09 -27.14 0.16
C ILE A 660 -13.96 -28.31 -0.28
N THR A 661 -14.76 -28.12 -1.33
CA THR A 661 -15.67 -29.12 -1.86
C THR A 661 -15.20 -29.68 -3.19
N ASN A 662 -14.39 -28.95 -3.93
CA ASN A 662 -13.78 -29.39 -5.16
C ASN A 662 -12.25 -29.23 -5.09
N SER A 663 -11.57 -30.24 -4.57
CA SER A 663 -10.11 -30.24 -4.46
C SER A 663 -9.38 -30.31 -5.81
N THR A 664 -10.08 -30.61 -6.93
CA THR A 664 -9.42 -30.67 -8.24
C THR A 664 -9.02 -29.32 -8.80
N VAL A 665 -9.64 -28.23 -8.30
CA VAL A 665 -9.33 -26.84 -8.70
C VAL A 665 -8.47 -26.10 -7.67
N VAL A 666 -8.14 -26.73 -6.56
CA VAL A 666 -7.31 -26.18 -5.47
C VAL A 666 -5.93 -26.85 -5.48
N ASN A 667 -4.88 -26.03 -5.18
CA ASN A 667 -3.49 -26.49 -5.18
C ASN A 667 -3.00 -26.79 -3.75
#